data_b359190a867b0c731f95d69c897e4041
#
_entry.id   b359190a867b0c731f95d69c897e4041
#
_cell.length_a   1.000
_cell.length_b   1.000
_cell.length_c   1.000
_cell.angle_alpha   90.00
_cell.angle_beta   90.00
_cell.angle_gamma   90.00
#
_symmetry.space_group_name_H-M   'P 1'
#
loop_
_entity.id
_entity.type
_entity.pdbx_description
1 polymer ?
#
loop_
_entity_poly.entity_id
_entity_poly.type
_entity_poly.pdbx_seq_one_letter_code
_entity_poly.pdbx_strand_id
1 'polypeptide(L)'
;MEHYLQSGWRQGHAPNPYFSPSWYLSHNADVAEANVEPLWHYVMFGWKEGRTPSPYFDPRHYLEANPDIRAAGIEPMMHYMVYGHGENGRNPNAFFDTHWYRTRYMSDALDQRHPLLHYQTVGAAHGNWPGPRFDPVYYLENNPDIAGAVEPLAHFLENGQFERRRPHPDVQMGSDPAMQEWSVLNAPSRRRTNLLVSAVGANCRVPRPEEAALTAFLKASANARCVTFDIFDTLVERRTGKPETVFAILDPRAREAGFVGEDFVAVRKAAELDARALAGEREVTIAEIYDAFARLARIPLEQSLALADAECALEIDLCERKAIGGMLFATAQARGLPIHLLSDIYMPQATVEAIVAKAGISGFDRLLVSSEIGATKHYGTMFDHLIDRLDIAPEHILHIGDNAHSDVSVPRSKGMHALLLQKSDAMTASAALGKWFAADPARTDGFWKSVVSGNLIHREGTLHGSMEADRTARAVRMYGAQALGPALLAFAQWLGRRARILGYQRLYFAARDGFYLKEAFDLLRRHDPELPETAYLLASRKVCRSAGVTSLEDMLDIAAIDHYPMPVRQFLQIRLLLTDADIKTIDPARLNRVVRDARTDADLHRVIKELSSTIQQRCDDHREAYDAYLRQIGLDQHGAAIVDIGYRGTVQHNLSDMLGKPIDGLYFVTWPAVSALLSKGLRYSTFIASGGTPDDPMVRYVQLLELLMSATHGSISHFAMDANGQSGPVMLETDTHPQARHTLNALRGGALEFMDDVLRSCPALAAADSPIGSEALATTFEFFMAPPAIVVKGLADHMFEDLFGGETRALVIAKGQASDMTKAFAGSCWKEGTLALWRDNENALSGEARGRLNDTPDRFEGITTVSGATLA
;
A
#
# COMPACT_ATOMS: atom_id res chain seq x y z
N MET A 1 29.80 -4.71 28.90
CA MET A 1 29.82 -3.87 30.13
C MET A 1 31.23 -3.58 30.59
N GLU A 2 32.11 -4.57 30.82
CA GLU A 2 33.46 -4.35 31.34
C GLU A 2 34.31 -3.44 30.44
N HIS A 3 34.33 -3.65 29.12
CA HIS A 3 35.01 -2.75 28.17
C HIS A 3 34.49 -1.30 28.25
N TYR A 4 33.17 -1.14 28.39
CA TYR A 4 32.54 0.18 28.51
C TYR A 4 33.01 0.91 29.76
N LEU A 5 32.96 0.26 30.90
CA LEU A 5 33.38 0.84 32.19
C LEU A 5 34.86 1.20 32.24
N GLN A 6 35.75 0.41 31.59
CA GLN A 6 37.19 0.67 31.59
C GLN A 6 37.60 1.79 30.63
N SER A 7 37.06 1.83 29.40
CA SER A 7 37.53 2.76 28.37
C SER A 7 36.47 3.20 27.35
N GLY A 8 35.43 2.39 27.16
CA GLY A 8 34.47 2.60 26.08
C GLY A 8 33.72 3.93 26.17
N TRP A 9 33.35 4.40 27.35
CA TRP A 9 32.69 5.68 27.52
C TRP A 9 33.55 6.90 27.11
N ARG A 10 34.90 6.80 27.29
CA ARG A 10 35.82 7.83 26.80
C ARG A 10 35.97 7.86 25.30
N GLN A 11 35.59 6.76 24.64
CA GLN A 11 35.54 6.62 23.18
C GLN A 11 34.17 6.96 22.63
N GLY A 12 33.22 7.39 23.47
CA GLY A 12 31.86 7.74 23.08
C GLY A 12 30.92 6.56 22.85
N HIS A 13 31.34 5.33 23.23
CA HIS A 13 30.44 4.17 23.07
C HIS A 13 29.27 4.26 24.05
N ALA A 14 28.05 4.10 23.54
CA ALA A 14 26.85 4.07 24.37
C ALA A 14 26.68 2.70 25.06
N PRO A 15 26.36 2.64 26.35
CA PRO A 15 26.16 1.38 27.09
C PRO A 15 24.80 0.74 26.78
N ASN A 16 23.83 1.55 26.38
CA ASN A 16 22.50 1.19 25.96
C ASN A 16 21.94 2.29 25.04
N PRO A 17 20.85 2.01 24.32
CA PRO A 17 20.28 2.98 23.37
C PRO A 17 19.69 4.26 23.97
N TYR A 18 19.46 4.29 25.26
CA TYR A 18 18.81 5.41 25.97
C TYR A 18 19.76 6.33 26.70
N PHE A 19 21.06 5.94 26.79
CA PHE A 19 22.09 6.70 27.43
C PHE A 19 23.19 7.07 26.44
N SER A 20 23.44 8.36 26.27
CA SER A 20 24.51 8.90 25.44
C SER A 20 25.64 9.50 26.32
N PRO A 21 26.80 8.86 26.44
CA PRO A 21 27.90 9.36 27.25
C PRO A 21 28.39 10.72 26.76
N SER A 22 28.53 10.91 25.44
CA SER A 22 28.97 12.17 24.85
C SER A 22 28.02 13.31 25.14
N TRP A 23 26.73 13.04 24.97
CA TRP A 23 25.65 14.00 25.23
C TRP A 23 25.61 14.34 26.74
N TYR A 24 25.66 13.32 27.61
CA TYR A 24 25.62 13.50 29.06
C TYR A 24 26.77 14.37 29.56
N LEU A 25 28.00 14.11 29.10
CA LEU A 25 29.17 14.86 29.48
C LEU A 25 29.16 16.29 28.91
N SER A 26 28.67 16.51 27.73
CA SER A 26 28.55 17.86 27.14
C SER A 26 27.55 18.75 27.89
N HIS A 27 26.54 18.15 28.54
CA HIS A 27 25.50 18.86 29.29
C HIS A 27 25.75 18.89 30.81
N ASN A 28 26.79 18.19 31.28
CA ASN A 28 27.18 18.14 32.70
C ASN A 28 28.69 18.34 32.83
N ALA A 29 29.12 19.61 32.69
CA ALA A 29 30.55 19.98 32.72
C ALA A 29 31.27 19.55 34.02
N ASP A 30 30.56 19.57 35.13
CA ASP A 30 31.06 19.11 36.42
C ASP A 30 31.43 17.62 36.42
N VAL A 31 30.65 16.79 35.76
CA VAL A 31 30.93 15.36 35.63
C VAL A 31 32.10 15.11 34.66
N ALA A 32 32.14 15.90 33.59
CA ALA A 32 33.22 15.83 32.60
C ALA A 32 34.55 16.24 33.20
N GLU A 33 34.62 17.36 33.95
CA GLU A 33 35.78 17.86 34.64
C GLU A 33 36.27 16.91 35.74
N ALA A 34 35.34 16.29 36.47
CA ALA A 34 35.66 15.29 37.47
C ALA A 34 36.13 13.94 36.88
N ASN A 35 36.06 13.75 35.55
CA ASN A 35 36.41 12.53 34.82
C ASN A 35 35.77 11.27 35.41
N VAL A 36 34.51 11.40 35.83
CA VAL A 36 33.68 10.31 36.38
C VAL A 36 32.98 9.57 35.26
N GLU A 37 32.82 8.25 35.40
CA GLU A 37 32.10 7.46 34.42
C GLU A 37 30.63 7.92 34.36
N PRO A 38 30.12 8.37 33.18
CA PRO A 38 28.88 9.10 33.08
C PRO A 38 27.61 8.25 33.37
N LEU A 39 27.58 6.98 33.04
CA LEU A 39 26.43 6.13 33.36
C LEU A 39 26.34 5.84 34.85
N TRP A 40 27.49 5.54 35.47
CA TRP A 40 27.55 5.36 36.92
C TRP A 40 27.09 6.62 37.66
N HIS A 41 27.59 7.79 37.23
CA HIS A 41 27.14 9.06 37.81
C HIS A 41 25.63 9.25 37.65
N TYR A 42 25.09 9.00 36.45
CA TYR A 42 23.65 9.15 36.18
C TYR A 42 22.82 8.24 37.07
N VAL A 43 23.15 6.94 37.14
CA VAL A 43 22.41 5.96 37.92
C VAL A 43 22.48 6.23 39.44
N MET A 44 23.60 6.67 39.94
CA MET A 44 23.76 6.90 41.38
C MET A 44 23.22 8.26 41.86
N PHE A 45 23.39 9.29 41.05
CA PHE A 45 23.11 10.68 41.44
C PHE A 45 22.25 11.41 40.40
N GLY A 46 22.62 11.36 39.14
CA GLY A 46 22.15 12.25 38.10
C GLY A 46 20.61 12.26 37.91
N TRP A 47 19.96 11.10 37.95
CA TRP A 47 18.49 11.05 37.79
C TRP A 47 17.77 11.70 39.00
N LYS A 48 18.34 11.62 40.22
CA LYS A 48 17.78 12.26 41.41
C LYS A 48 17.94 13.78 41.34
N GLU A 49 18.99 14.23 40.67
CA GLU A 49 19.25 15.63 40.38
C GLU A 49 18.45 16.13 39.17
N GLY A 50 17.71 15.22 38.50
CA GLY A 50 16.92 15.54 37.35
C GLY A 50 17.72 15.75 36.07
N ARG A 51 18.97 15.23 36.00
CA ARG A 51 19.81 15.26 34.79
C ARG A 51 19.30 14.26 33.80
N THR A 52 19.24 14.65 32.53
CA THR A 52 18.76 13.80 31.43
C THR A 52 19.89 12.90 30.88
N PRO A 53 19.64 11.61 30.59
CA PRO A 53 20.66 10.68 30.12
C PRO A 53 20.91 10.78 28.60
N SER A 54 19.97 11.37 27.86
CA SER A 54 20.01 11.63 26.43
C SER A 54 18.90 12.63 26.06
N PRO A 55 18.87 13.19 24.84
CA PRO A 55 17.81 14.12 24.43
C PRO A 55 16.40 13.52 24.57
N TYR A 56 16.27 12.22 24.37
CA TYR A 56 14.99 11.54 24.25
C TYR A 56 14.35 11.09 25.56
N PHE A 57 15.07 11.12 26.68
CA PHE A 57 14.56 10.65 27.96
C PHE A 57 14.63 11.76 29.03
N ASP A 58 13.46 12.20 29.49
CA ASP A 58 13.31 13.17 30.57
C ASP A 58 12.92 12.47 31.89
N PRO A 59 13.82 12.29 32.84
CA PRO A 59 13.52 11.61 34.09
C PRO A 59 12.53 12.37 34.99
N ARG A 60 12.48 13.71 34.91
CA ARG A 60 11.48 14.51 35.65
C ARG A 60 10.08 14.26 35.10
N HIS A 61 9.89 14.42 33.80
CA HIS A 61 8.63 14.12 33.14
C HIS A 61 8.16 12.69 33.46
N TYR A 62 9.08 11.72 33.35
CA TYR A 62 8.76 10.33 33.60
C TYR A 62 8.27 10.08 35.01
N LEU A 63 8.94 10.64 36.02
CA LEU A 63 8.59 10.49 37.44
C LEU A 63 7.33 11.29 37.83
N GLU A 64 7.07 12.41 37.17
CA GLU A 64 5.84 13.18 37.36
C GLU A 64 4.62 12.44 36.81
N ALA A 65 4.75 11.86 35.62
CA ALA A 65 3.71 11.06 34.98
C ALA A 65 3.50 9.69 35.65
N ASN A 66 4.49 9.18 36.41
CA ASN A 66 4.44 7.87 37.05
C ASN A 66 4.74 7.97 38.57
N PRO A 67 3.76 8.42 39.39
CA PRO A 67 3.96 8.61 40.83
C PRO A 67 4.31 7.31 41.59
N ASP A 68 3.90 6.16 41.10
CA ASP A 68 4.24 4.85 41.65
C ASP A 68 5.73 4.56 41.59
N ILE A 69 6.36 4.87 40.44
CA ILE A 69 7.81 4.69 40.23
C ILE A 69 8.61 5.67 41.08
N ARG A 70 8.13 6.91 41.18
CA ARG A 70 8.71 7.93 42.04
C ARG A 70 8.64 7.51 43.50
N ALA A 71 7.51 7.02 43.98
CA ALA A 71 7.32 6.56 45.35
C ALA A 71 8.16 5.33 45.67
N ALA A 72 8.39 4.45 44.70
CA ALA A 72 9.25 3.28 44.84
C ALA A 72 10.75 3.61 44.78
N GLY A 73 11.13 4.82 44.42
CA GLY A 73 12.54 5.24 44.31
C GLY A 73 13.32 4.51 43.23
N ILE A 74 12.66 4.05 42.20
CA ILE A 74 13.25 3.29 41.09
C ILE A 74 13.84 4.29 40.07
N GLU A 75 15.02 3.95 39.51
CA GLU A 75 15.67 4.75 38.49
C GLU A 75 14.80 4.74 37.20
N PRO A 76 14.39 5.93 36.70
CA PRO A 76 13.32 6.02 35.68
C PRO A 76 13.70 5.47 34.30
N MET A 77 14.95 5.68 33.84
CA MET A 77 15.40 5.16 32.55
C MET A 77 15.45 3.61 32.56
N MET A 78 16.00 3.04 33.64
CA MET A 78 16.04 1.57 33.80
C MET A 78 14.66 0.98 33.89
N HIS A 79 13.75 1.64 34.62
CA HIS A 79 12.33 1.19 34.66
C HIS A 79 11.70 1.22 33.27
N TYR A 80 11.86 2.31 32.52
CA TYR A 80 11.35 2.43 31.17
C TYR A 80 11.91 1.35 30.24
N MET A 81 13.20 1.10 30.31
CA MET A 81 13.90 0.07 29.52
C MET A 81 13.37 -1.35 29.78
N VAL A 82 13.09 -1.69 31.02
CA VAL A 82 12.78 -3.08 31.41
C VAL A 82 11.27 -3.33 31.37
N TYR A 83 10.48 -2.39 31.81
CA TYR A 83 9.03 -2.57 32.02
C TYR A 83 8.18 -1.51 31.32
N GLY A 84 8.56 -0.23 31.45
CA GLY A 84 7.74 0.91 31.07
C GLY A 84 7.36 0.97 29.60
N HIS A 85 8.21 0.46 28.73
CA HIS A 85 7.93 0.40 27.30
C HIS A 85 6.77 -0.57 26.94
N GLY A 86 6.49 -1.54 27.81
CA GLY A 86 5.39 -2.51 27.66
C GLY A 86 4.09 -2.07 28.32
N GLU A 87 4.14 -1.07 29.19
CA GLU A 87 3.00 -0.58 29.94
C GLU A 87 2.35 0.63 29.25
N ASN A 88 1.03 0.63 29.15
CA ASN A 88 0.30 1.71 28.50
C ASN A 88 0.45 3.02 29.27
N GLY A 89 0.74 4.10 28.55
CA GLY A 89 0.80 5.46 29.06
C GLY A 89 2.12 5.86 29.73
N ARG A 90 3.15 5.02 29.72
CA ARG A 90 4.48 5.38 30.24
C ARG A 90 5.36 5.92 29.12
N ASN A 91 5.49 7.22 29.06
CA ASN A 91 6.16 7.95 28.00
C ASN A 91 7.52 8.50 28.47
N PRO A 92 8.60 8.39 27.66
CA PRO A 92 9.96 8.81 28.05
C PRO A 92 10.12 10.34 28.10
N ASN A 93 9.27 11.08 27.41
CA ASN A 93 9.18 12.55 27.40
C ASN A 93 7.78 13.00 26.97
N ALA A 94 7.51 14.30 27.00
CA ALA A 94 6.19 14.87 26.71
C ALA A 94 5.73 14.74 25.24
N PHE A 95 6.64 14.45 24.31
CA PHE A 95 6.37 14.41 22.86
C PHE A 95 6.49 13.04 22.25
N PHE A 96 7.05 12.06 22.97
CA PHE A 96 7.08 10.67 22.55
C PHE A 96 5.98 9.88 23.26
N ASP A 97 4.99 9.39 22.51
CA ASP A 97 3.94 8.55 23.05
C ASP A 97 4.22 7.08 22.71
N THR A 98 4.62 6.31 23.73
CA THR A 98 5.06 4.92 23.62
C THR A 98 3.96 4.01 23.05
N HIS A 99 2.73 4.15 23.56
CA HIS A 99 1.60 3.34 23.14
C HIS A 99 1.14 3.72 21.73
N TRP A 100 0.97 4.99 21.47
CA TRP A 100 0.58 5.51 20.16
C TRP A 100 1.59 5.14 19.08
N TYR A 101 2.90 5.30 19.36
CA TYR A 101 3.97 4.97 18.44
C TYR A 101 3.99 3.47 18.11
N ARG A 102 3.90 2.62 19.14
CA ARG A 102 3.85 1.17 18.97
C ARG A 102 2.67 0.74 18.11
N THR A 103 1.48 1.19 18.45
CA THR A 103 0.24 0.85 17.72
C THR A 103 0.30 1.27 16.26
N ARG A 104 0.97 2.39 15.99
CA ARG A 104 0.99 2.98 14.65
C ARG A 104 2.09 2.43 13.75
N TYR A 105 3.25 2.11 14.30
CA TYR A 105 4.46 1.82 13.51
C TYR A 105 5.10 0.47 13.81
N MET A 106 4.64 -0.25 14.82
CA MET A 106 5.20 -1.52 15.26
C MET A 106 4.11 -2.59 15.39
N SER A 107 3.21 -2.65 14.42
CA SER A 107 2.06 -3.57 14.40
C SER A 107 2.44 -5.03 14.14
N ASP A 108 3.69 -5.32 13.78
CA ASP A 108 4.16 -6.68 13.58
C ASP A 108 4.45 -7.34 14.92
N ALA A 109 3.75 -8.46 15.19
CA ALA A 109 3.96 -9.26 16.41
C ALA A 109 5.39 -9.80 16.55
N LEU A 110 6.22 -9.68 15.51
CA LEU A 110 7.63 -10.06 15.49
C LEU A 110 8.58 -8.90 15.86
N ASP A 111 8.11 -7.65 15.83
CA ASP A 111 8.96 -6.53 16.23
C ASP A 111 8.92 -6.30 17.75
N GLN A 112 9.77 -7.03 18.44
CA GLN A 112 9.92 -6.94 19.90
C GLN A 112 10.81 -5.75 20.36
N ARG A 113 11.25 -4.90 19.44
CA ARG A 113 12.04 -3.73 19.78
C ARG A 113 11.24 -2.75 20.64
N HIS A 114 11.96 -2.01 21.47
CA HIS A 114 11.36 -0.92 22.23
C HIS A 114 10.91 0.21 21.31
N PRO A 115 9.74 0.81 21.49
CA PRO A 115 9.23 1.88 20.63
C PRO A 115 10.17 3.06 20.44
N LEU A 116 10.78 3.56 21.49
CA LEU A 116 11.75 4.65 21.41
C LEU A 116 13.01 4.23 20.65
N LEU A 117 13.51 3.00 20.87
CA LEU A 117 14.65 2.46 20.11
C LEU A 117 14.31 2.29 18.64
N HIS A 118 13.12 1.78 18.32
CA HIS A 118 12.65 1.70 16.95
C HIS A 118 12.58 3.08 16.30
N TYR A 119 12.08 4.09 17.04
CA TYR A 119 12.05 5.47 16.55
C TYR A 119 13.46 5.98 16.23
N GLN A 120 14.40 5.86 17.16
CA GLN A 120 15.78 6.33 17.01
C GLN A 120 16.54 5.66 15.86
N THR A 121 16.34 4.35 15.67
CA THR A 121 17.13 3.55 14.70
C THR A 121 16.49 3.47 13.31
N VAL A 122 15.17 3.59 13.23
CA VAL A 122 14.41 3.40 12.00
C VAL A 122 13.42 4.53 11.78
N GLY A 123 12.60 4.82 12.78
CA GLY A 123 11.42 5.68 12.62
C GLY A 123 11.74 7.12 12.29
N ALA A 124 12.77 7.71 12.92
CA ALA A 124 13.17 9.10 12.68
C ALA A 124 13.62 9.29 11.22
N ALA A 125 14.43 8.37 10.68
CA ALA A 125 14.86 8.40 9.29
C ALA A 125 13.69 8.25 8.28
N HIS A 126 12.61 7.60 8.69
CA HIS A 126 11.40 7.45 7.90
C HIS A 126 10.37 8.57 8.09
N GLY A 127 10.71 9.59 8.88
CA GLY A 127 9.80 10.69 9.23
C GLY A 127 8.58 10.23 10.05
N ASN A 128 8.72 9.15 10.81
CA ASN A 128 7.67 8.68 11.71
C ASN A 128 7.47 9.73 12.82
N TRP A 129 6.23 9.94 13.18
CA TRP A 129 5.92 10.82 14.29
C TRP A 129 6.21 10.11 15.62
N PRO A 130 6.89 10.76 16.56
CA PRO A 130 7.12 10.16 17.87
C PRO A 130 5.86 10.09 18.73
N GLY A 131 4.89 10.94 18.44
CA GLY A 131 3.59 11.04 19.08
C GLY A 131 2.72 12.07 18.39
N PRO A 132 1.45 12.21 18.79
CA PRO A 132 0.50 13.13 18.15
C PRO A 132 0.84 14.62 18.33
N ARG A 133 1.79 14.94 19.21
CA ARG A 133 2.19 16.32 19.53
C ARG A 133 3.38 16.84 18.74
N PHE A 134 4.04 15.99 17.95
CA PHE A 134 5.23 16.35 17.20
C PHE A 134 5.15 15.84 15.76
N ASP A 135 5.14 16.76 14.80
CA ASP A 135 5.22 16.47 13.37
C ASP A 135 6.63 16.80 12.87
N PRO A 136 7.49 15.79 12.58
CA PRO A 136 8.85 16.00 12.13
C PRO A 136 8.94 16.78 10.82
N VAL A 137 7.98 16.55 9.90
CA VAL A 137 7.97 17.21 8.59
C VAL A 137 7.61 18.68 8.76
N TYR A 138 6.52 18.97 9.47
CA TYR A 138 6.13 20.33 9.78
C TYR A 138 7.25 21.08 10.49
N TYR A 139 7.90 20.40 11.45
CA TYR A 139 8.99 21.01 12.21
C TYR A 139 10.16 21.43 11.31
N LEU A 140 10.61 20.55 10.39
CA LEU A 140 11.68 20.86 9.44
C LEU A 140 11.28 21.90 8.41
N GLU A 141 10.06 21.86 7.89
CA GLU A 141 9.55 22.86 6.94
C GLU A 141 9.52 24.29 7.53
N ASN A 142 9.22 24.40 8.82
CA ASN A 142 9.16 25.69 9.51
C ASN A 142 10.50 26.10 10.18
N ASN A 143 11.51 25.24 10.09
CA ASN A 143 12.84 25.50 10.64
C ASN A 143 13.92 25.04 9.64
N PRO A 144 14.06 25.71 8.49
CA PRO A 144 14.99 25.29 7.43
C PRO A 144 16.47 25.42 7.84
N ASP A 145 16.76 26.18 8.89
CA ASP A 145 18.10 26.35 9.46
C ASP A 145 18.69 25.06 10.03
N ILE A 146 17.85 24.07 10.36
CA ILE A 146 18.26 22.78 10.90
C ILE A 146 18.03 21.60 9.92
N ALA A 147 17.47 21.87 8.78
CA ALA A 147 17.16 20.83 7.80
C ALA A 147 18.43 20.09 7.33
N GLY A 148 18.46 18.77 7.53
CA GLY A 148 19.55 17.89 7.15
C GLY A 148 20.75 17.82 8.11
N ALA A 149 20.73 18.57 9.22
CA ALA A 149 21.85 18.63 10.18
C ALA A 149 21.61 17.75 11.43
N VAL A 150 20.36 17.63 11.87
CA VAL A 150 20.01 16.94 13.13
C VAL A 150 18.64 16.24 13.05
N GLU A 151 18.44 15.26 13.92
CA GLU A 151 17.15 14.59 14.05
C GLU A 151 16.13 15.58 14.67
N PRO A 152 14.91 15.72 14.05
CA PRO A 152 13.99 16.79 14.40
C PRO A 152 13.49 16.78 15.87
N LEU A 153 13.17 15.60 16.41
CA LEU A 153 12.69 15.48 17.78
C LEU A 153 13.82 15.78 18.79
N ALA A 154 15.03 15.25 18.55
CA ALA A 154 16.17 15.55 19.41
C ALA A 154 16.45 17.05 19.45
N HIS A 155 16.52 17.69 18.28
CA HIS A 155 16.73 19.15 18.23
C HIS A 155 15.62 19.91 18.96
N PHE A 156 14.35 19.49 18.77
CA PHE A 156 13.25 20.14 19.47
C PHE A 156 13.35 20.00 20.99
N LEU A 157 13.66 18.80 21.48
CA LEU A 157 13.78 18.54 22.91
C LEU A 157 15.00 19.23 23.52
N GLU A 158 16.10 19.37 22.78
CA GLU A 158 17.30 20.06 23.24
C GLU A 158 17.19 21.60 23.16
N ASN A 159 16.71 22.11 22.05
CA ASN A 159 16.78 23.54 21.74
C ASN A 159 15.43 24.13 21.39
N GLY A 160 14.69 23.51 20.44
CA GLY A 160 13.53 24.09 19.80
C GLY A 160 12.40 24.47 20.77
N GLN A 161 12.16 23.67 21.81
CA GLN A 161 11.16 23.99 22.82
C GLN A 161 11.51 25.26 23.62
N PHE A 162 12.82 25.52 23.90
CA PHE A 162 13.28 26.72 24.59
C PHE A 162 13.33 27.93 23.66
N GLU A 163 13.53 27.66 22.35
CA GLU A 163 13.46 28.69 21.31
C GLU A 163 12.01 28.99 20.89
N ARG A 164 11.03 28.32 21.51
CA ARG A 164 9.59 28.43 21.21
C ARG A 164 9.24 28.05 19.76
N ARG A 165 10.01 27.16 19.14
CA ARG A 165 9.70 26.60 17.85
C ARG A 165 8.47 25.68 17.94
N ARG A 166 7.57 25.76 16.99
CA ARG A 166 6.35 24.96 17.03
C ARG A 166 6.60 23.51 16.59
N PRO A 167 6.31 22.52 17.45
CA PRO A 167 6.53 21.11 17.14
C PRO A 167 5.44 20.53 16.22
N HIS A 168 4.25 21.18 16.21
CA HIS A 168 3.07 20.77 15.46
C HIS A 168 2.21 21.99 15.19
N PRO A 169 1.49 22.09 14.04
CA PRO A 169 0.65 23.25 13.71
C PRO A 169 -0.42 23.56 14.76
N ASP A 170 -0.96 22.52 15.39
CA ASP A 170 -2.07 22.64 16.33
C ASP A 170 -1.62 22.74 17.80
N VAL A 171 -0.30 22.67 18.03
CA VAL A 171 0.30 22.84 19.36
C VAL A 171 0.64 24.30 19.58
N GLN A 172 -0.07 24.95 20.52
CA GLN A 172 0.27 26.30 20.97
C GLN A 172 1.32 26.22 22.09
N MET A 173 2.46 26.83 21.86
CA MET A 173 3.50 26.94 22.88
C MET A 173 3.11 28.05 23.88
N GLY A 174 2.54 27.62 25.00
CA GLY A 174 2.26 28.51 26.14
C GLY A 174 3.52 28.81 26.96
N SER A 175 3.36 29.62 28.01
CA SER A 175 4.46 29.96 28.95
C SER A 175 4.90 28.80 29.83
N ASP A 176 4.13 27.72 29.89
CA ASP A 176 4.46 26.44 30.56
C ASP A 176 3.93 25.26 29.78
N PRO A 177 4.80 24.54 29.03
CA PRO A 177 4.37 23.42 28.17
C PRO A 177 3.81 22.22 28.96
N ALA A 178 4.08 22.11 30.25
CA ALA A 178 3.70 20.93 31.05
C ALA A 178 2.27 20.99 31.59
N MET A 179 1.60 22.15 31.55
CA MET A 179 0.36 22.38 32.29
C MET A 179 -0.91 22.58 31.44
N GLN A 180 -0.84 22.46 30.10
CA GLN A 180 -2.04 22.60 29.27
C GLN A 180 -2.56 21.23 28.85
N GLU A 181 -3.85 20.95 29.14
CA GLU A 181 -4.61 19.88 28.53
C GLU A 181 -4.68 20.13 27.02
N TRP A 182 -3.92 19.37 26.25
CA TRP A 182 -3.91 19.44 24.81
C TRP A 182 -5.11 18.68 24.25
N SER A 183 -6.05 19.39 23.67
CA SER A 183 -7.01 18.77 22.79
C SER A 183 -6.27 18.33 21.51
N VAL A 184 -5.98 17.06 21.41
CA VAL A 184 -5.37 16.45 20.22
C VAL A 184 -6.42 16.42 19.13
N LEU A 185 -6.42 17.43 18.27
CA LEU A 185 -7.21 17.42 17.05
C LEU A 185 -6.51 16.54 16.01
N ASN A 186 -6.96 15.31 15.97
CA ASN A 186 -6.96 14.40 14.83
C ASN A 186 -5.73 14.21 13.95
N ALA A 187 -5.45 12.92 13.81
CA ALA A 187 -4.45 12.22 13.04
C ALA A 187 -3.90 12.90 11.75
N PRO A 188 -2.60 12.65 11.45
CA PRO A 188 -1.86 13.16 10.29
C PRO A 188 -2.51 12.91 8.94
N SER A 189 -3.30 11.83 8.83
CA SER A 189 -4.06 11.50 7.62
C SER A 189 -5.01 12.60 7.13
N ARG A 190 -5.54 13.42 8.04
CA ARG A 190 -6.50 14.49 7.67
C ARG A 190 -5.84 15.68 7.00
N ARG A 191 -4.62 16.06 7.36
CA ARG A 191 -3.95 17.21 6.73
C ARG A 191 -3.33 16.89 5.38
N ARG A 192 -2.76 15.71 5.20
CA ARG A 192 -2.31 15.28 3.87
C ARG A 192 -3.49 15.13 2.91
N THR A 193 -4.62 14.61 3.38
CA THR A 193 -5.87 14.58 2.62
C THR A 193 -6.39 15.99 2.33
N ASN A 194 -6.27 16.93 3.26
CA ASN A 194 -6.71 18.33 3.06
C ASN A 194 -5.76 19.12 2.15
N LEU A 195 -4.46 18.86 2.14
CA LEU A 195 -3.52 19.46 1.18
C LEU A 195 -3.74 18.93 -0.25
N LEU A 196 -4.00 17.63 -0.40
CA LEU A 196 -4.41 17.05 -1.69
C LEU A 196 -5.80 17.53 -2.13
N VAL A 197 -6.72 17.78 -1.19
CA VAL A 197 -8.09 18.23 -1.48
C VAL A 197 -8.17 19.75 -1.61
N SER A 198 -7.38 20.55 -0.89
CA SER A 198 -7.34 22.00 -1.08
C SER A 198 -6.65 22.39 -2.39
N ALA A 199 -5.73 21.59 -2.92
CA ALA A 199 -5.19 21.79 -4.26
C ALA A 199 -6.23 21.52 -5.38
N VAL A 200 -7.30 20.78 -5.10
CA VAL A 200 -8.35 20.44 -6.06
C VAL A 200 -9.57 21.39 -5.94
N GLY A 201 -9.74 22.14 -4.84
CA GLY A 201 -10.94 22.92 -4.51
C GLY A 201 -10.89 24.42 -4.74
N ALA A 202 -9.77 25.02 -5.13
CA ALA A 202 -9.73 26.41 -5.53
C ALA A 202 -9.95 26.54 -7.04
N ASN A 203 -10.78 27.47 -7.48
CA ASN A 203 -11.02 27.83 -8.88
C ASN A 203 -9.77 28.38 -9.64
N CYS A 204 -8.57 28.15 -9.14
CA CYS A 204 -7.33 28.14 -9.90
C CYS A 204 -7.19 26.72 -10.47
N ARG A 205 -7.43 26.52 -11.76
CA ARG A 205 -6.90 25.38 -12.50
C ARG A 205 -5.40 25.35 -12.24
N VAL A 206 -4.95 24.52 -11.29
CA VAL A 206 -3.54 24.16 -11.25
C VAL A 206 -3.30 23.48 -12.59
N PRO A 207 -2.41 24.03 -13.45
CA PRO A 207 -2.15 23.41 -14.75
C PRO A 207 -1.77 21.95 -14.51
N ARG A 208 -2.32 21.06 -15.29
CA ARG A 208 -1.91 19.65 -15.26
C ARG A 208 -0.41 19.58 -15.51
N PRO A 209 0.34 18.63 -14.95
CA PRO A 209 1.79 18.54 -15.17
C PRO A 209 2.18 18.61 -16.64
N GLU A 210 1.43 17.95 -17.53
CA GLU A 210 1.65 18.00 -18.96
C GLU A 210 1.35 19.38 -19.58
N GLU A 211 0.30 20.06 -19.15
CA GLU A 211 -0.05 21.41 -19.61
C GLU A 211 1.01 22.42 -19.16
N ALA A 212 1.47 22.29 -17.90
CA ALA A 212 2.52 23.11 -17.35
C ALA A 212 3.86 22.91 -18.10
N ALA A 213 4.25 21.64 -18.33
CA ALA A 213 5.46 21.28 -19.05
C ALA A 213 5.40 21.78 -20.51
N LEU A 214 4.26 21.60 -21.19
CA LEU A 214 4.07 22.08 -22.56
C LEU A 214 4.15 23.61 -22.64
N THR A 215 3.49 24.32 -21.73
CA THR A 215 3.51 25.78 -21.66
C THR A 215 4.94 26.30 -21.42
N ALA A 216 5.67 25.68 -20.48
CA ALA A 216 7.06 26.01 -20.20
C ALA A 216 7.96 25.75 -21.41
N PHE A 217 7.78 24.62 -22.09
CA PHE A 217 8.51 24.28 -23.33
C PHE A 217 8.24 25.28 -24.45
N LEU A 218 6.98 25.60 -24.75
CA LEU A 218 6.61 26.55 -25.80
C LEU A 218 7.22 27.93 -25.54
N LYS A 219 7.23 28.38 -24.27
CA LYS A 219 7.86 29.63 -23.86
C LYS A 219 9.39 29.58 -24.03
N ALA A 220 10.03 28.52 -23.51
CA ALA A 220 11.49 28.37 -23.54
C ALA A 220 12.03 28.20 -24.99
N SER A 221 11.26 27.52 -25.85
CA SER A 221 11.63 27.24 -27.24
C SER A 221 11.19 28.31 -28.24
N ALA A 222 10.69 29.48 -27.81
CA ALA A 222 10.17 30.51 -28.69
C ALA A 222 11.23 31.00 -29.73
N ASN A 223 12.47 31.16 -29.28
CA ASN A 223 13.59 31.60 -30.10
C ASN A 223 14.59 30.47 -30.40
N ALA A 224 14.27 29.22 -30.04
CA ALA A 224 15.16 28.10 -30.27
C ALA A 224 15.23 27.75 -31.76
N ARG A 225 16.44 27.48 -32.24
CA ARG A 225 16.74 26.96 -33.59
C ARG A 225 17.15 25.49 -33.52
N CYS A 226 17.42 24.99 -32.32
CA CYS A 226 17.77 23.61 -32.05
C CYS A 226 17.27 23.24 -30.64
N VAL A 227 16.82 21.99 -30.46
CA VAL A 227 16.43 21.44 -29.16
C VAL A 227 17.27 20.21 -28.90
N THR A 228 17.74 20.08 -27.65
CA THR A 228 18.44 18.89 -27.20
C THR A 228 17.73 18.27 -26.03
N PHE A 229 17.65 16.95 -25.99
CA PHE A 229 17.02 16.20 -24.89
C PHE A 229 18.04 15.30 -24.24
N ASP A 230 18.02 15.28 -22.93
CA ASP A 230 18.49 14.13 -22.18
C ASP A 230 17.59 12.91 -22.43
N ILE A 231 18.07 11.70 -22.11
CA ILE A 231 17.36 10.45 -22.42
C ILE A 231 16.71 9.86 -21.18
N PHE A 232 17.52 9.42 -20.20
CA PHE A 232 17.00 8.72 -19.03
C PHE A 232 16.28 9.69 -18.07
N ASP A 233 15.16 9.24 -17.50
CA ASP A 233 14.27 10.06 -16.68
C ASP A 233 13.71 11.32 -17.38
N THR A 234 14.03 11.51 -18.66
CA THR A 234 13.58 12.62 -19.52
C THR A 234 12.71 12.15 -20.68
N LEU A 235 13.23 11.35 -21.61
CA LEU A 235 12.50 10.76 -22.74
C LEU A 235 12.05 9.33 -22.44
N VAL A 236 12.85 8.59 -21.69
CA VAL A 236 12.57 7.25 -21.22
C VAL A 236 12.70 7.17 -19.70
N GLU A 237 12.00 6.24 -19.09
CA GLU A 237 12.10 5.93 -17.67
C GLU A 237 12.06 4.44 -17.45
N ARG A 238 12.69 3.96 -16.37
CA ARG A 238 12.69 2.56 -16.00
C ARG A 238 11.38 2.19 -15.31
N ARG A 239 10.73 1.13 -15.76
CA ARG A 239 9.53 0.57 -15.09
C ARG A 239 9.78 0.15 -13.66
N THR A 240 11.01 -0.16 -13.31
CA THR A 240 11.45 -0.48 -11.95
C THR A 240 11.93 0.73 -11.15
N GLY A 241 11.87 1.92 -11.74
CA GLY A 241 12.22 3.20 -11.13
C GLY A 241 13.71 3.46 -11.07
N LYS A 242 14.47 2.72 -10.29
CA LYS A 242 15.90 2.99 -10.00
C LYS A 242 16.87 2.11 -10.78
N PRO A 243 18.07 2.60 -11.14
CA PRO A 243 19.14 1.76 -11.71
C PRO A 243 19.54 0.60 -10.79
N GLU A 244 19.62 0.82 -9.48
CA GLU A 244 19.97 -0.22 -8.50
C GLU A 244 18.98 -1.39 -8.48
N THR A 245 17.73 -1.17 -8.89
CA THR A 245 16.75 -2.25 -9.02
C THR A 245 17.11 -3.17 -10.19
N VAL A 246 17.67 -2.63 -11.27
CA VAL A 246 18.19 -3.43 -12.41
C VAL A 246 19.32 -4.35 -11.92
N PHE A 247 20.23 -3.81 -11.11
CA PHE A 247 21.30 -4.61 -10.51
C PHE A 247 20.74 -5.73 -9.60
N ALA A 248 19.74 -5.42 -8.77
CA ALA A 248 19.10 -6.42 -7.92
C ALA A 248 18.40 -7.54 -8.73
N ILE A 249 17.84 -7.23 -9.90
CA ILE A 249 17.27 -8.23 -10.83
C ILE A 249 18.37 -9.15 -11.41
N LEU A 250 19.59 -8.63 -11.57
CA LEU A 250 20.74 -9.41 -12.06
C LEU A 250 21.35 -10.35 -11.03
N ASP A 251 21.11 -10.19 -9.71
CA ASP A 251 21.77 -10.97 -8.66
C ASP A 251 21.71 -12.48 -8.88
N PRO A 252 20.58 -13.11 -9.26
CA PRO A 252 20.55 -14.55 -9.55
C PRO A 252 21.53 -14.96 -10.67
N ARG A 253 21.61 -14.21 -11.75
CA ARG A 253 22.56 -14.47 -12.85
C ARG A 253 24.01 -14.26 -12.42
N ALA A 254 24.26 -13.28 -11.56
CA ALA A 254 25.61 -13.09 -11.00
C ALA A 254 26.03 -14.29 -10.15
N ARG A 255 25.14 -14.88 -9.37
CA ARG A 255 25.38 -16.09 -8.62
C ARG A 255 25.66 -17.30 -9.51
N GLU A 256 24.91 -17.46 -10.59
CA GLU A 256 25.15 -18.47 -11.62
C GLU A 256 26.53 -18.28 -12.28
N ALA A 257 26.97 -17.03 -12.45
CA ALA A 257 28.31 -16.67 -12.95
C ALA A 257 29.41 -16.81 -11.89
N GLY A 258 29.12 -17.35 -10.69
CA GLY A 258 30.10 -17.67 -9.66
C GLY A 258 30.28 -16.56 -8.59
N PHE A 259 29.45 -15.53 -8.57
CA PHE A 259 29.46 -14.54 -7.49
C PHE A 259 29.01 -15.16 -6.16
N VAL A 260 29.88 -15.11 -5.14
CA VAL A 260 29.64 -15.67 -3.79
C VAL A 260 29.49 -14.60 -2.69
N GLY A 261 29.53 -13.33 -3.03
CA GLY A 261 29.32 -12.23 -2.08
C GLY A 261 27.89 -12.14 -1.56
N GLU A 262 27.70 -11.49 -0.41
CA GLU A 262 26.36 -11.30 0.17
C GLU A 262 25.52 -10.29 -0.61
N ASP A 263 26.13 -9.21 -1.12
CA ASP A 263 25.46 -8.07 -1.74
C ASP A 263 26.06 -7.76 -3.13
N PHE A 264 25.44 -8.29 -4.17
CA PHE A 264 25.83 -8.03 -5.55
C PHE A 264 25.68 -6.54 -5.92
N VAL A 265 24.60 -5.89 -5.48
CA VAL A 265 24.33 -4.48 -5.80
C VAL A 265 25.44 -3.59 -5.25
N ALA A 266 25.85 -3.81 -4.01
CA ALA A 266 26.94 -3.07 -3.40
C ALA A 266 28.27 -3.26 -4.14
N VAL A 267 28.61 -4.50 -4.51
CA VAL A 267 29.85 -4.81 -5.25
C VAL A 267 29.81 -4.23 -6.65
N ARG A 268 28.67 -4.29 -7.37
CA ARG A 268 28.50 -3.67 -8.68
C ARG A 268 28.67 -2.15 -8.62
N LYS A 269 28.10 -1.49 -7.60
CA LYS A 269 28.28 -0.04 -7.35
C LYS A 269 29.74 0.30 -7.02
N ALA A 270 30.39 -0.49 -6.19
CA ALA A 270 31.81 -0.31 -5.87
C ALA A 270 32.69 -0.45 -7.12
N ALA A 271 32.37 -1.39 -8.01
CA ALA A 271 33.07 -1.56 -9.29
C ALA A 271 32.94 -0.32 -10.19
N GLU A 272 31.77 0.30 -10.23
CA GLU A 272 31.57 1.53 -10.98
C GLU A 272 32.39 2.68 -10.39
N LEU A 273 32.42 2.82 -9.06
CA LEU A 273 33.23 3.84 -8.38
C LEU A 273 34.72 3.64 -8.65
N ASP A 274 35.20 2.38 -8.62
CA ASP A 274 36.59 2.03 -8.92
C ASP A 274 36.95 2.39 -10.38
N ALA A 275 36.11 2.02 -11.33
CA ALA A 275 36.29 2.37 -12.73
C ALA A 275 36.29 3.89 -12.98
N ARG A 276 35.36 4.65 -12.35
CA ARG A 276 35.29 6.10 -12.46
C ARG A 276 36.51 6.80 -11.84
N ALA A 277 37.02 6.28 -10.72
CA ALA A 277 38.23 6.82 -10.10
C ALA A 277 39.47 6.70 -11.02
N LEU A 278 39.52 5.64 -11.83
CA LEU A 278 40.60 5.45 -12.81
C LEU A 278 40.42 6.28 -14.07
N ALA A 279 39.15 6.56 -14.47
CA ALA A 279 38.85 7.29 -15.72
C ALA A 279 39.01 8.82 -15.60
N GLY A 280 38.98 9.38 -14.37
CA GLY A 280 39.04 10.82 -14.13
C GLY A 280 37.76 11.53 -14.59
N GLU A 281 37.89 12.56 -15.44
CA GLU A 281 36.74 13.34 -15.95
C GLU A 281 36.04 12.66 -17.16
N ARG A 282 36.63 11.61 -17.72
CA ARG A 282 36.07 10.84 -18.83
C ARG A 282 34.96 9.90 -18.30
N GLU A 283 33.93 9.72 -19.09
CA GLU A 283 32.93 8.68 -18.81
C GLU A 283 33.56 7.28 -18.93
N VAL A 284 33.12 6.37 -18.04
CA VAL A 284 33.49 4.96 -18.10
C VAL A 284 32.61 4.20 -19.07
N THR A 285 33.09 3.08 -19.56
CA THR A 285 32.29 2.10 -20.30
C THR A 285 31.78 1.01 -19.38
N ILE A 286 30.69 0.32 -19.76
CA ILE A 286 30.17 -0.82 -19.01
C ILE A 286 31.24 -1.93 -18.91
N ALA A 287 32.05 -2.11 -19.95
CA ALA A 287 33.14 -3.10 -19.94
C ALA A 287 34.21 -2.79 -18.87
N GLU A 288 34.59 -1.52 -18.67
CA GLU A 288 35.51 -1.11 -17.61
C GLU A 288 34.92 -1.33 -16.22
N ILE A 289 33.60 -1.09 -16.05
CA ILE A 289 32.90 -1.36 -14.80
C ILE A 289 32.91 -2.86 -14.49
N TYR A 290 32.62 -3.71 -15.47
CA TYR A 290 32.59 -5.15 -15.28
C TYR A 290 33.99 -5.80 -15.24
N ASP A 291 35.01 -5.14 -15.78
CA ASP A 291 36.41 -5.52 -15.50
C ASP A 291 36.76 -5.25 -14.01
N ALA A 292 36.39 -4.10 -13.48
CA ALA A 292 36.54 -3.81 -12.06
C ALA A 292 35.70 -4.78 -11.20
N PHE A 293 34.48 -5.12 -11.62
CA PHE A 293 33.64 -6.10 -10.95
C PHE A 293 34.29 -7.50 -10.93
N ALA A 294 34.86 -7.95 -12.03
CA ALA A 294 35.56 -9.23 -12.09
C ALA A 294 36.67 -9.32 -11.02
N ARG A 295 37.46 -8.24 -10.87
CA ARG A 295 38.52 -8.15 -9.85
C ARG A 295 37.97 -8.17 -8.43
N LEU A 296 36.93 -7.37 -8.14
CA LEU A 296 36.34 -7.25 -6.79
C LEU A 296 35.59 -8.54 -6.39
N ALA A 297 34.83 -9.10 -7.32
CA ALA A 297 34.02 -10.31 -7.11
C ALA A 297 34.82 -11.60 -7.22
N ARG A 298 36.07 -11.52 -7.78
CA ARG A 298 36.97 -12.69 -8.05
C ARG A 298 36.32 -13.75 -8.95
N ILE A 299 35.62 -13.30 -9.98
CA ILE A 299 35.05 -14.15 -11.02
C ILE A 299 35.83 -13.96 -12.34
N PRO A 300 35.77 -14.93 -13.27
CA PRO A 300 36.39 -14.80 -14.57
C PRO A 300 35.84 -13.59 -15.34
N LEU A 301 36.75 -12.89 -16.04
CA LEU A 301 36.37 -11.70 -16.82
C LEU A 301 35.27 -11.99 -17.85
N GLU A 302 35.35 -13.14 -18.54
CA GLU A 302 34.34 -13.57 -19.52
C GLU A 302 32.95 -13.67 -18.90
N GLN A 303 32.82 -14.24 -17.70
CA GLN A 303 31.54 -14.30 -16.99
C GLN A 303 31.06 -12.93 -16.52
N SER A 304 31.99 -12.08 -16.10
CA SER A 304 31.68 -10.70 -15.74
C SER A 304 31.17 -9.91 -16.95
N LEU A 305 31.79 -10.02 -18.11
CA LEU A 305 31.33 -9.34 -19.32
C LEU A 305 29.97 -9.87 -19.82
N ALA A 306 29.68 -11.15 -19.63
CA ALA A 306 28.34 -11.70 -19.89
C ALA A 306 27.26 -11.07 -18.98
N LEU A 307 27.62 -10.66 -17.77
CA LEU A 307 26.71 -9.87 -16.89
C LEU A 307 26.53 -8.43 -17.42
N ALA A 308 27.57 -7.82 -18.03
CA ALA A 308 27.45 -6.54 -18.69
C ALA A 308 26.42 -6.58 -19.84
N ASP A 309 26.49 -7.62 -20.67
CA ASP A 309 25.52 -7.84 -21.75
C ASP A 309 24.11 -8.05 -21.20
N ALA A 310 23.98 -8.79 -20.08
CA ALA A 310 22.70 -9.00 -19.41
C ALA A 310 22.13 -7.71 -18.78
N GLU A 311 22.99 -6.81 -18.24
CA GLU A 311 22.57 -5.49 -17.75
C GLU A 311 22.04 -4.65 -18.92
N CYS A 312 22.74 -4.58 -20.06
CA CYS A 312 22.26 -3.88 -21.24
C CYS A 312 20.92 -4.42 -21.75
N ALA A 313 20.76 -5.73 -21.80
CA ALA A 313 19.51 -6.36 -22.23
C ALA A 313 18.35 -6.01 -21.29
N LEU A 314 18.57 -6.04 -19.95
CA LEU A 314 17.57 -5.64 -18.98
C LEU A 314 17.20 -4.15 -19.08
N GLU A 315 18.16 -3.26 -19.29
CA GLU A 315 17.88 -1.85 -19.48
C GLU A 315 17.00 -1.62 -20.72
N ILE A 316 17.25 -2.33 -21.82
CA ILE A 316 16.38 -2.29 -23.00
C ILE A 316 14.97 -2.77 -22.63
N ASP A 317 14.84 -3.87 -21.87
CA ASP A 317 13.55 -4.45 -21.51
C ASP A 317 12.77 -3.58 -20.53
N LEU A 318 13.44 -2.91 -19.60
CA LEU A 318 12.81 -2.17 -18.51
C LEU A 318 12.54 -0.71 -18.84
N CYS A 319 13.26 -0.12 -19.80
CA CYS A 319 13.04 1.27 -20.21
C CYS A 319 11.82 1.41 -21.10
N GLU A 320 10.96 2.34 -20.76
CA GLU A 320 9.73 2.69 -21.49
C GLU A 320 9.68 4.20 -21.76
N ARG A 321 8.85 4.61 -22.71
CA ARG A 321 8.67 6.04 -23.05
C ARG A 321 8.07 6.80 -21.86
N LYS A 322 8.73 7.87 -21.42
CA LYS A 322 8.16 8.83 -20.48
C LYS A 322 7.16 9.74 -21.21
N ALA A 323 5.91 9.74 -20.78
CA ALA A 323 4.81 10.36 -21.52
C ALA A 323 5.01 11.86 -21.75
N ILE A 324 5.39 12.63 -20.71
CA ILE A 324 5.61 14.07 -20.81
C ILE A 324 6.82 14.37 -21.72
N GLY A 325 7.95 13.69 -21.52
CA GLY A 325 9.14 13.86 -22.37
C GLY A 325 8.84 13.56 -23.84
N GLY A 326 8.15 12.45 -24.09
CA GLY A 326 7.73 12.07 -25.43
C GLY A 326 6.74 13.06 -26.08
N MET A 327 5.88 13.70 -25.30
CA MET A 327 5.00 14.77 -25.79
C MET A 327 5.79 16.02 -26.18
N LEU A 328 6.78 16.42 -25.36
CA LEU A 328 7.65 17.57 -25.69
C LEU A 328 8.50 17.30 -26.94
N PHE A 329 9.03 16.06 -27.05
CA PHE A 329 9.78 15.62 -28.23
C PHE A 329 8.92 15.70 -29.50
N ALA A 330 7.71 15.14 -29.49
CA ALA A 330 6.77 15.22 -30.62
C ALA A 330 6.38 16.67 -30.94
N THR A 331 6.28 17.54 -29.95
CA THR A 331 6.02 18.98 -30.16
C THR A 331 7.19 19.68 -30.83
N ALA A 332 8.43 19.34 -30.45
CA ALA A 332 9.64 19.87 -31.13
C ALA A 332 9.69 19.43 -32.59
N GLN A 333 9.40 18.15 -32.88
CA GLN A 333 9.29 17.64 -34.25
C GLN A 333 8.21 18.34 -35.06
N ALA A 334 7.03 18.51 -34.52
CA ALA A 334 5.92 19.18 -35.21
C ALA A 334 6.23 20.64 -35.55
N ARG A 335 7.16 21.25 -34.82
CA ARG A 335 7.68 22.61 -35.11
C ARG A 335 8.83 22.63 -36.11
N GLY A 336 9.30 21.48 -36.55
CA GLY A 336 10.40 21.35 -37.47
C GLY A 336 11.77 21.77 -36.90
N LEU A 337 11.92 21.68 -35.56
CA LEU A 337 13.20 22.01 -34.91
C LEU A 337 14.17 20.82 -35.04
N PRO A 338 15.44 21.04 -35.39
CA PRO A 338 16.50 20.05 -35.27
C PRO A 338 16.56 19.52 -33.82
N ILE A 339 16.69 18.19 -33.66
CA ILE A 339 16.67 17.55 -32.35
C ILE A 339 17.91 16.68 -32.19
N HIS A 340 18.63 16.87 -31.07
CA HIS A 340 19.74 16.00 -30.70
C HIS A 340 19.48 15.38 -29.32
N LEU A 341 19.92 14.12 -29.16
CA LEU A 341 19.81 13.37 -27.89
C LEU A 341 21.19 13.30 -27.23
N LEU A 342 21.26 13.59 -25.95
CA LEU A 342 22.49 13.64 -25.16
C LEU A 342 22.32 12.78 -23.92
N SER A 343 23.23 11.83 -23.69
CA SER A 343 23.14 10.95 -22.49
C SER A 343 24.51 10.80 -21.83
N ASP A 344 24.57 11.10 -20.54
CA ASP A 344 25.68 10.71 -19.67
C ASP A 344 25.40 9.29 -19.14
N ILE A 345 25.96 8.28 -19.81
CA ILE A 345 25.76 6.87 -19.46
C ILE A 345 26.94 6.01 -19.91
N TYR A 346 27.26 5.02 -19.10
CA TYR A 346 28.34 4.07 -19.37
C TYR A 346 28.01 2.98 -20.40
N MET A 347 26.77 2.93 -20.87
CA MET A 347 26.31 1.92 -21.84
C MET A 347 26.80 2.21 -23.25
N PRO A 348 26.95 1.17 -24.10
CA PRO A 348 27.24 1.35 -25.52
C PRO A 348 26.13 2.13 -26.24
N GLN A 349 26.51 2.89 -27.25
CA GLN A 349 25.55 3.63 -28.09
C GLN A 349 24.44 2.73 -28.66
N ALA A 350 24.79 1.53 -29.12
CA ALA A 350 23.83 0.57 -29.64
C ALA A 350 22.73 0.18 -28.64
N THR A 351 23.07 0.07 -27.36
CA THR A 351 22.08 -0.18 -26.27
C THR A 351 21.15 1.02 -26.12
N VAL A 352 21.69 2.23 -26.09
CA VAL A 352 20.90 3.46 -25.97
C VAL A 352 19.97 3.65 -27.18
N GLU A 353 20.47 3.38 -28.40
CA GLU A 353 19.66 3.38 -29.63
C GLU A 353 18.51 2.38 -29.57
N ALA A 354 18.77 1.16 -29.08
CA ALA A 354 17.72 0.16 -28.89
C ALA A 354 16.63 0.60 -27.88
N ILE A 355 17.04 1.22 -26.76
CA ILE A 355 16.13 1.79 -25.76
C ILE A 355 15.25 2.88 -26.38
N VAL A 356 15.86 3.83 -27.08
CA VAL A 356 15.19 4.96 -27.72
C VAL A 356 14.23 4.47 -28.81
N ALA A 357 14.65 3.50 -29.63
CA ALA A 357 13.83 2.88 -30.67
C ALA A 357 12.63 2.14 -30.08
N LYS A 358 12.82 1.33 -29.01
CA LYS A 358 11.74 0.65 -28.29
C LYS A 358 10.72 1.65 -27.72
N ALA A 359 11.19 2.80 -27.22
CA ALA A 359 10.33 3.87 -26.72
C ALA A 359 9.56 4.60 -27.83
N GLY A 360 9.75 4.23 -29.10
CA GLY A 360 9.11 4.88 -30.25
C GLY A 360 9.58 6.31 -30.49
N ILE A 361 10.81 6.63 -30.10
CA ILE A 361 11.45 7.93 -30.31
C ILE A 361 12.35 7.82 -31.56
N SER A 362 12.02 8.56 -32.60
CA SER A 362 12.72 8.55 -33.87
C SER A 362 12.67 9.92 -34.55
N GLY A 363 13.50 10.15 -35.57
CA GLY A 363 13.52 11.41 -36.28
C GLY A 363 14.27 12.51 -35.55
N PHE A 364 15.30 12.16 -34.80
CA PHE A 364 16.32 13.04 -34.26
C PHE A 364 17.54 13.05 -35.18
N ASP A 365 18.33 14.12 -35.13
CA ASP A 365 19.48 14.31 -36.06
C ASP A 365 20.74 13.60 -35.55
N ARG A 366 20.99 13.60 -34.24
CA ARG A 366 22.18 12.99 -33.63
C ARG A 366 21.86 12.43 -32.24
N LEU A 367 22.55 11.34 -31.89
CA LEU A 367 22.65 10.78 -30.53
C LEU A 367 24.12 10.90 -30.10
N LEU A 368 24.34 11.55 -28.95
CA LEU A 368 25.65 11.65 -28.29
C LEU A 368 25.59 10.89 -26.97
N VAL A 369 26.46 9.89 -26.83
CA VAL A 369 26.58 9.07 -25.63
C VAL A 369 27.94 9.26 -25.01
N SER A 370 28.02 9.60 -23.73
CA SER A 370 29.26 9.98 -23.05
C SER A 370 30.33 8.88 -23.07
N SER A 371 29.93 7.62 -22.96
CA SER A 371 30.86 6.48 -23.04
C SER A 371 31.59 6.33 -24.38
N GLU A 372 30.98 6.81 -25.48
CA GLU A 372 31.55 6.72 -26.85
C GLU A 372 32.42 7.92 -27.18
N ILE A 373 31.99 9.13 -26.77
CA ILE A 373 32.69 10.36 -27.14
C ILE A 373 33.70 10.81 -26.09
N GLY A 374 33.72 10.20 -24.91
CA GLY A 374 34.60 10.56 -23.80
C GLY A 374 34.32 11.92 -23.17
N ALA A 375 33.16 12.53 -23.46
CA ALA A 375 32.76 13.85 -23.00
C ALA A 375 31.43 13.76 -22.28
N THR A 376 31.23 14.53 -21.20
CA THR A 376 30.04 14.45 -20.35
C THR A 376 29.29 15.77 -20.27
N LYS A 377 28.00 15.69 -20.02
CA LYS A 377 27.16 16.85 -19.66
C LYS A 377 27.59 17.41 -18.32
N HIS A 378 27.92 16.52 -17.37
CA HIS A 378 28.30 16.87 -16.00
C HIS A 378 29.44 17.90 -15.93
N TYR A 379 30.50 17.68 -16.72
CA TYR A 379 31.63 18.62 -16.84
C TYR A 379 31.43 19.66 -17.94
N GLY A 380 30.36 19.60 -18.72
CA GLY A 380 30.04 20.51 -19.80
C GLY A 380 30.75 20.24 -21.12
N THR A 381 31.67 19.28 -21.18
CA THR A 381 32.45 18.94 -22.37
C THR A 381 31.60 18.38 -23.52
N MET A 382 30.49 17.71 -23.21
CA MET A 382 29.54 17.24 -24.23
C MET A 382 28.80 18.40 -24.90
N PHE A 383 28.47 19.45 -24.13
CA PHE A 383 27.85 20.65 -24.70
C PHE A 383 28.86 21.41 -25.58
N ASP A 384 30.12 21.52 -25.16
CA ASP A 384 31.18 22.12 -26.00
C ASP A 384 31.30 21.33 -27.31
N HIS A 385 31.38 20.00 -27.24
CA HIS A 385 31.43 19.11 -28.41
C HIS A 385 30.22 19.27 -29.34
N LEU A 386 29.02 19.53 -28.79
CA LEU A 386 27.82 19.81 -29.59
C LEU A 386 27.88 21.18 -30.24
N ILE A 387 28.15 22.25 -29.46
CA ILE A 387 28.18 23.64 -29.90
C ILE A 387 29.18 23.82 -31.03
N ASP A 388 30.40 23.26 -30.92
CA ASP A 388 31.43 23.33 -31.93
C ASP A 388 31.04 22.71 -33.29
N ARG A 389 30.03 21.86 -33.32
CA ARG A 389 29.53 21.16 -34.53
C ARG A 389 28.23 21.69 -35.08
N LEU A 390 27.58 22.58 -34.33
CA LEU A 390 26.38 23.26 -34.77
C LEU A 390 26.73 24.67 -35.21
N ASP A 391 26.29 25.09 -36.38
CA ASP A 391 26.36 26.49 -36.83
C ASP A 391 25.17 27.27 -36.20
N ILE A 392 25.05 27.20 -34.87
CA ILE A 392 23.97 27.79 -34.09
C ILE A 392 24.57 28.39 -32.83
N ALA A 393 24.32 29.67 -32.58
CA ALA A 393 24.75 30.32 -31.35
C ALA A 393 24.04 29.66 -30.10
N PRO A 394 24.76 29.49 -28.98
CA PRO A 394 24.26 28.80 -27.80
C PRO A 394 22.90 29.31 -27.26
N GLU A 395 22.65 30.62 -27.33
CA GLU A 395 21.39 31.26 -26.95
C GLU A 395 20.18 30.85 -27.80
N HIS A 396 20.41 30.13 -28.92
CA HIS A 396 19.35 29.54 -29.75
C HIS A 396 19.21 28.03 -29.58
N ILE A 397 19.90 27.45 -28.60
CA ILE A 397 19.81 26.03 -28.25
C ILE A 397 19.04 25.90 -26.94
N LEU A 398 17.99 25.06 -26.91
CA LEU A 398 17.26 24.70 -25.70
C LEU A 398 17.60 23.26 -25.31
N HIS A 399 18.17 23.06 -24.13
CA HIS A 399 18.34 21.74 -23.55
C HIS A 399 17.21 21.40 -22.58
N ILE A 400 16.76 20.13 -22.58
CA ILE A 400 15.70 19.61 -21.73
C ILE A 400 16.21 18.35 -21.04
N GLY A 401 16.16 18.32 -19.70
CA GLY A 401 16.56 17.16 -18.91
C GLY A 401 16.00 17.21 -17.49
N ASP A 402 16.30 16.18 -16.71
CA ASP A 402 15.77 16.01 -15.36
C ASP A 402 16.76 16.40 -14.24
N ASN A 403 18.05 16.55 -14.58
CA ASN A 403 19.08 16.84 -13.61
C ASN A 403 19.37 18.34 -13.50
N ALA A 404 19.17 18.91 -12.29
CA ALA A 404 19.34 20.34 -12.07
C ALA A 404 20.78 20.85 -12.35
N HIS A 405 21.81 20.01 -12.19
CA HIS A 405 23.19 20.37 -12.49
C HIS A 405 23.50 20.17 -13.96
N SER A 406 23.55 18.93 -14.44
CA SER A 406 24.03 18.58 -15.77
C SER A 406 23.09 19.05 -16.90
N ASP A 407 21.78 19.18 -16.64
CA ASP A 407 20.83 19.56 -17.67
C ASP A 407 20.29 21.00 -17.54
N VAL A 408 20.61 21.69 -16.43
CA VAL A 408 20.15 23.08 -16.25
C VAL A 408 21.33 24.03 -16.00
N SER A 409 22.09 23.81 -14.93
CA SER A 409 23.16 24.74 -14.53
C SER A 409 24.29 24.79 -15.54
N VAL A 410 24.76 23.62 -15.99
CA VAL A 410 25.87 23.50 -16.94
C VAL A 410 25.53 24.09 -18.31
N PRO A 411 24.44 23.71 -19.02
CA PRO A 411 24.13 24.30 -20.31
C PRO A 411 23.88 25.81 -20.21
N ARG A 412 23.28 26.31 -19.14
CA ARG A 412 23.15 27.76 -18.92
C ARG A 412 24.49 28.46 -18.78
N SER A 413 25.49 27.85 -18.12
CA SER A 413 26.85 28.40 -18.03
C SER A 413 27.53 28.46 -19.38
N LYS A 414 27.11 27.66 -20.38
CA LYS A 414 27.55 27.67 -21.77
C LYS A 414 26.74 28.64 -22.65
N GLY A 415 25.81 29.41 -22.08
CA GLY A 415 24.95 30.36 -22.80
C GLY A 415 23.70 29.75 -23.42
N MET A 416 23.42 28.47 -23.21
CA MET A 416 22.22 27.80 -23.71
C MET A 416 21.00 28.10 -22.83
N HIS A 417 19.81 27.91 -23.39
CA HIS A 417 18.58 27.81 -22.58
C HIS A 417 18.42 26.39 -22.03
N ALA A 418 17.81 26.29 -20.86
CA ALA A 418 17.56 24.97 -20.25
C ALA A 418 16.21 24.90 -19.54
N LEU A 419 15.52 23.75 -19.70
CA LEU A 419 14.24 23.44 -19.10
C LEU A 419 14.37 22.17 -18.24
N LEU A 420 14.09 22.27 -16.94
CA LEU A 420 14.06 21.13 -16.04
C LEU A 420 12.73 20.38 -16.19
N LEU A 421 12.80 19.08 -16.42
CA LEU A 421 11.67 18.17 -16.43
C LEU A 421 11.64 17.37 -15.12
N GLN A 422 10.53 17.42 -14.40
CA GLN A 422 10.40 16.68 -13.13
C GLN A 422 10.43 15.17 -13.34
N LYS A 423 11.06 14.44 -12.41
CA LYS A 423 11.03 12.99 -12.35
C LYS A 423 9.63 12.50 -12.01
N SER A 424 9.29 11.30 -12.47
CA SER A 424 7.95 10.73 -12.26
C SER A 424 7.65 10.43 -10.79
N ASP A 425 8.67 10.03 -10.01
CA ASP A 425 8.55 9.80 -8.57
C ASP A 425 8.21 11.06 -7.77
N ALA A 426 8.71 12.22 -8.22
CA ALA A 426 8.38 13.52 -7.61
C ALA A 426 6.93 13.97 -7.90
N MET A 427 6.26 13.34 -8.87
CA MET A 427 4.88 13.69 -9.26
C MET A 427 3.83 12.79 -8.60
N THR A 428 4.20 11.66 -7.99
CA THR A 428 3.22 10.77 -7.36
C THR A 428 2.59 11.39 -6.12
N ALA A 429 1.28 11.29 -6.03
CA ALA A 429 0.52 11.75 -4.88
C ALA A 429 0.44 10.70 -3.74
N SER A 430 0.79 9.44 -4.02
CA SER A 430 0.74 8.35 -3.05
C SER A 430 1.94 8.38 -2.10
N ALA A 431 1.68 8.54 -0.80
CA ALA A 431 2.72 8.48 0.22
C ALA A 431 3.32 7.08 0.37
N ALA A 432 2.53 6.03 0.18
CA ALA A 432 3.02 4.65 0.20
C ALA A 432 3.98 4.40 -0.96
N LEU A 433 3.62 4.81 -2.18
CA LEU A 433 4.50 4.67 -3.35
C LEU A 433 5.81 5.44 -3.18
N GLY A 434 5.77 6.67 -2.66
CA GLY A 434 6.97 7.45 -2.38
C GLY A 434 7.90 6.74 -1.39
N LYS A 435 7.35 6.15 -0.31
CA LYS A 435 8.13 5.36 0.65
C LYS A 435 8.71 4.08 0.03
N TRP A 436 7.93 3.36 -0.76
CA TRP A 436 8.40 2.15 -1.42
C TRP A 436 9.47 2.44 -2.46
N PHE A 437 9.29 3.51 -3.22
CA PHE A 437 10.29 3.97 -4.20
C PHE A 437 11.60 4.36 -3.52
N ALA A 438 11.56 4.95 -2.33
CA ALA A 438 12.75 5.30 -1.56
C ALA A 438 13.48 4.08 -0.97
N ALA A 439 12.84 2.90 -0.87
CA ALA A 439 13.43 1.71 -0.28
C ALA A 439 14.71 1.27 -1.02
N ASP A 440 15.64 0.65 -0.29
CA ASP A 440 16.88 0.12 -0.85
C ASP A 440 16.62 -1.22 -1.55
N PRO A 441 16.76 -1.31 -2.89
CA PRO A 441 16.48 -2.52 -3.62
C PRO A 441 17.48 -3.67 -3.37
N ALA A 442 18.62 -3.41 -2.76
CA ALA A 442 19.57 -4.45 -2.34
C ALA A 442 19.05 -5.28 -1.15
N ARG A 443 18.08 -4.72 -0.40
CA ARG A 443 17.46 -5.41 0.73
C ARG A 443 16.25 -6.22 0.26
N THR A 444 16.05 -7.39 0.85
CA THR A 444 14.95 -8.31 0.48
C THR A 444 13.57 -7.63 0.51
N ASP A 445 13.31 -6.81 1.54
CA ASP A 445 12.05 -6.07 1.67
C ASP A 445 11.98 -4.84 0.75
N GLY A 446 13.12 -4.25 0.39
CA GLY A 446 13.22 -3.10 -0.50
C GLY A 446 13.08 -3.45 -1.97
N PHE A 447 13.51 -4.65 -2.36
CA PHE A 447 13.49 -5.09 -3.75
C PHE A 447 12.09 -5.07 -4.36
N TRP A 448 11.13 -5.79 -3.75
CA TRP A 448 9.76 -5.79 -4.27
C TRP A 448 9.11 -4.40 -4.23
N LYS A 449 9.40 -3.62 -3.18
CA LYS A 449 8.89 -2.25 -3.02
C LYS A 449 9.34 -1.36 -4.20
N SER A 450 10.60 -1.46 -4.58
CA SER A 450 11.16 -0.71 -5.70
C SER A 450 10.52 -1.12 -7.03
N VAL A 451 10.42 -2.42 -7.31
CA VAL A 451 9.77 -2.93 -8.54
C VAL A 451 8.30 -2.52 -8.61
N VAL A 452 7.56 -2.73 -7.54
CA VAL A 452 6.12 -2.43 -7.48
C VAL A 452 5.86 -0.94 -7.60
N SER A 453 6.57 -0.10 -6.83
CA SER A 453 6.38 1.36 -6.89
C SER A 453 6.82 1.94 -8.22
N GLY A 454 7.93 1.49 -8.79
CA GLY A 454 8.38 1.93 -10.10
C GLY A 454 7.33 1.67 -11.20
N ASN A 455 6.77 0.44 -11.25
CA ASN A 455 5.71 0.10 -12.19
C ASN A 455 4.44 0.96 -11.99
N LEU A 456 4.03 1.23 -10.74
CA LEU A 456 2.85 2.06 -10.47
C LEU A 456 3.08 3.53 -10.82
N ILE A 457 4.24 4.09 -10.48
CA ILE A 457 4.62 5.47 -10.81
C ILE A 457 4.70 5.65 -12.34
N HIS A 458 5.29 4.68 -13.04
CA HIS A 458 5.31 4.71 -14.51
C HIS A 458 3.89 4.69 -15.10
N ARG A 459 2.99 3.83 -14.60
CA ARG A 459 1.58 3.80 -15.02
C ARG A 459 0.86 5.12 -14.75
N GLU A 460 1.10 5.73 -13.60
CA GLU A 460 0.57 7.06 -13.27
C GLU A 460 1.07 8.11 -14.27
N GLY A 461 2.36 8.09 -14.60
CA GLY A 461 2.99 8.95 -15.61
C GLY A 461 2.37 8.81 -17.01
N THR A 462 1.95 7.61 -17.40
CA THR A 462 1.33 7.39 -18.74
C THR A 462 -0.01 8.09 -18.92
N LEU A 463 -0.72 8.43 -17.83
CA LEU A 463 -1.96 9.22 -17.90
C LEU A 463 -1.72 10.61 -18.45
N HIS A 464 -0.53 11.17 -18.22
CA HIS A 464 -0.18 12.53 -18.60
C HIS A 464 -0.03 12.74 -20.13
N GLY A 465 -0.05 11.69 -20.92
CA GLY A 465 0.03 11.80 -22.39
C GLY A 465 -1.25 11.39 -23.11
N SER A 466 -2.33 11.04 -22.39
CA SER A 466 -3.53 10.45 -22.98
C SER A 466 -4.58 11.50 -23.37
N MET A 467 -5.35 11.21 -24.45
CA MET A 467 -6.48 12.05 -24.87
C MET A 467 -7.62 12.03 -23.84
N GLU A 468 -8.39 13.10 -23.73
CA GLU A 468 -9.43 13.29 -22.71
C GLU A 468 -10.47 12.16 -22.66
N ALA A 469 -10.95 11.69 -23.82
CA ALA A 469 -11.95 10.63 -23.91
C ALA A 469 -11.47 9.28 -23.34
N ASP A 470 -10.18 9.00 -23.43
CA ASP A 470 -9.55 7.75 -23.00
C ASP A 470 -9.01 7.86 -21.56
N ARG A 471 -8.81 9.08 -21.09
CA ARG A 471 -8.19 9.41 -19.80
C ARG A 471 -8.99 8.91 -18.60
N THR A 472 -10.32 9.04 -18.63
CA THR A 472 -11.18 8.57 -17.54
C THR A 472 -11.08 7.06 -17.36
N ALA A 473 -11.17 6.29 -18.43
CA ALA A 473 -11.07 4.84 -18.38
C ALA A 473 -9.66 4.40 -17.91
N ARG A 474 -8.60 5.03 -18.40
CA ARG A 474 -7.23 4.78 -17.97
C ARG A 474 -7.01 5.14 -16.50
N ALA A 475 -7.55 6.28 -16.04
CA ALA A 475 -7.45 6.69 -14.65
C ALA A 475 -8.10 5.67 -13.71
N VAL A 476 -9.30 5.17 -14.03
CA VAL A 476 -9.97 4.14 -13.24
C VAL A 476 -9.13 2.86 -13.18
N ARG A 477 -8.55 2.42 -14.30
CA ARG A 477 -7.66 1.25 -14.34
C ARG A 477 -6.39 1.47 -13.51
N MET A 478 -5.79 2.66 -13.59
CA MET A 478 -4.60 3.02 -12.81
C MET A 478 -4.91 3.01 -11.30
N TYR A 479 -6.04 3.57 -10.89
CA TYR A 479 -6.46 3.49 -9.48
C TYR A 479 -6.72 2.06 -9.03
N GLY A 480 -7.24 1.20 -9.91
CA GLY A 480 -7.37 -0.22 -9.64
C GLY A 480 -6.02 -0.90 -9.47
N ALA A 481 -5.05 -0.57 -10.32
CA ALA A 481 -3.68 -1.04 -10.19
C ALA A 481 -3.06 -0.65 -8.84
N GLN A 482 -3.24 0.60 -8.39
CA GLN A 482 -2.74 1.07 -7.10
C GLN A 482 -3.48 0.44 -5.91
N ALA A 483 -4.82 0.40 -5.98
CA ALA A 483 -5.64 -0.03 -4.86
C ALA A 483 -5.60 -1.55 -4.60
N LEU A 484 -5.54 -2.35 -5.64
CA LEU A 484 -5.69 -3.80 -5.55
C LEU A 484 -4.44 -4.57 -5.97
N GLY A 485 -3.67 -4.04 -6.93
CA GLY A 485 -2.57 -4.76 -7.56
C GLY A 485 -1.53 -5.29 -6.58
N PRO A 486 -0.93 -4.47 -5.71
CA PRO A 486 0.04 -4.93 -4.72
C PRO A 486 -0.52 -5.96 -3.74
N ALA A 487 -1.77 -5.76 -3.28
CA ALA A 487 -2.43 -6.67 -2.35
C ALA A 487 -2.71 -8.04 -2.97
N LEU A 488 -3.19 -8.06 -4.22
CA LEU A 488 -3.44 -9.31 -4.96
C LEU A 488 -2.15 -10.05 -5.26
N LEU A 489 -1.08 -9.34 -5.67
CA LEU A 489 0.24 -9.93 -5.90
C LEU A 489 0.79 -10.57 -4.63
N ALA A 490 0.76 -9.84 -3.52
CA ALA A 490 1.24 -10.32 -2.23
C ALA A 490 0.46 -11.56 -1.75
N PHE A 491 -0.86 -11.54 -1.88
CA PHE A 491 -1.69 -12.66 -1.49
C PHE A 491 -1.47 -13.89 -2.38
N ALA A 492 -1.37 -13.71 -3.70
CA ALA A 492 -1.10 -14.80 -4.63
C ALA A 492 0.25 -15.48 -4.33
N GLN A 493 1.30 -14.70 -4.05
CA GLN A 493 2.60 -15.23 -3.63
C GLN A 493 2.53 -15.95 -2.30
N TRP A 494 1.80 -15.38 -1.32
CA TRP A 494 1.57 -16.03 -0.03
C TRP A 494 0.86 -17.37 -0.20
N LEU A 495 -0.17 -17.46 -1.04
CA LEU A 495 -0.86 -18.72 -1.38
C LEU A 495 0.12 -19.73 -1.99
N GLY A 496 0.95 -19.32 -2.94
CA GLY A 496 1.95 -20.16 -3.57
C GLY A 496 2.93 -20.77 -2.55
N ARG A 497 3.46 -19.95 -1.64
CA ARG A 497 4.33 -20.42 -0.55
C ARG A 497 3.62 -21.41 0.36
N ARG A 498 2.40 -21.10 0.79
CA ARG A 498 1.61 -22.00 1.66
C ARG A 498 1.31 -23.31 0.97
N ALA A 499 0.94 -23.26 -0.29
CA ALA A 499 0.63 -24.45 -1.06
C ALA A 499 1.84 -25.39 -1.20
N ARG A 500 3.04 -24.84 -1.44
CA ARG A 500 4.28 -25.65 -1.49
C ARG A 500 4.63 -26.26 -0.13
N ILE A 501 4.60 -25.46 0.95
CA ILE A 501 4.91 -25.91 2.30
C ILE A 501 3.97 -27.02 2.75
N LEU A 502 2.67 -26.89 2.44
CA LEU A 502 1.62 -27.80 2.91
C LEU A 502 1.28 -28.92 1.90
N GLY A 503 1.88 -28.87 0.70
CA GLY A 503 1.74 -29.92 -0.32
C GLY A 503 0.38 -29.93 -1.02
N TYR A 504 -0.30 -28.78 -1.13
CA TYR A 504 -1.57 -28.73 -1.84
C TYR A 504 -1.38 -28.91 -3.35
N GLN A 505 -2.26 -29.72 -3.95
CA GLN A 505 -2.28 -29.97 -5.39
C GLN A 505 -3.32 -29.12 -6.11
N ARG A 506 -4.39 -28.73 -5.41
CA ARG A 506 -5.45 -27.90 -5.97
C ARG A 506 -6.01 -26.94 -4.93
N LEU A 507 -6.19 -25.69 -5.33
CA LEU A 507 -6.81 -24.63 -4.54
C LEU A 507 -8.21 -24.32 -5.06
N TYR A 508 -9.20 -24.32 -4.16
CA TYR A 508 -10.61 -24.07 -4.46
C TYR A 508 -11.01 -22.70 -3.98
N PHE A 509 -11.20 -21.75 -4.88
CA PHE A 509 -11.56 -20.38 -4.58
C PHE A 509 -13.07 -20.22 -4.40
N ALA A 510 -13.51 -19.85 -3.19
CA ALA A 510 -14.91 -19.75 -2.83
C ALA A 510 -15.66 -18.67 -3.62
N ALA A 511 -16.90 -18.95 -3.99
CA ALA A 511 -17.70 -18.12 -4.89
C ALA A 511 -17.92 -16.71 -4.34
N ARG A 512 -18.00 -15.82 -5.30
CA ARG A 512 -18.00 -14.38 -5.34
C ARG A 512 -16.64 -13.81 -4.95
N ASP A 513 -16.26 -13.84 -3.69
CA ASP A 513 -15.09 -13.11 -3.18
C ASP A 513 -13.77 -13.76 -3.59
N GLY A 514 -13.75 -15.07 -3.84
CA GLY A 514 -12.58 -15.77 -4.37
C GLY A 514 -12.35 -15.62 -5.89
N PHE A 515 -13.24 -15.00 -6.65
CA PHE A 515 -13.12 -14.95 -8.11
C PHE A 515 -11.85 -14.23 -8.57
N TYR A 516 -11.66 -12.98 -8.12
CA TYR A 516 -10.48 -12.21 -8.52
C TYR A 516 -9.21 -12.66 -7.79
N LEU A 517 -9.33 -13.28 -6.62
CA LEU A 517 -8.20 -13.97 -5.97
C LEU A 517 -7.70 -15.13 -6.83
N LYS A 518 -8.63 -15.88 -7.45
CA LYS A 518 -8.29 -16.95 -8.41
C LYS A 518 -7.62 -16.40 -9.65
N GLU A 519 -8.18 -15.35 -10.28
CA GLU A 519 -7.59 -14.73 -11.47
C GLU A 519 -6.16 -14.25 -11.21
N ALA A 520 -5.92 -13.64 -10.05
CA ALA A 520 -4.59 -13.22 -9.63
C ALA A 520 -3.62 -14.40 -9.42
N PHE A 521 -4.10 -15.48 -8.80
CA PHE A 521 -3.28 -16.68 -8.62
C PHE A 521 -3.01 -17.41 -9.93
N ASP A 522 -4.00 -17.51 -10.83
CA ASP A 522 -3.82 -18.08 -12.16
C ASP A 522 -2.83 -17.27 -13.01
N LEU A 523 -2.79 -15.96 -12.81
CA LEU A 523 -1.79 -15.10 -13.43
C LEU A 523 -0.39 -15.45 -12.92
N LEU A 524 -0.21 -15.59 -11.59
CA LEU A 524 1.07 -16.01 -11.00
C LEU A 524 1.49 -17.39 -11.53
N ARG A 525 0.55 -18.35 -11.66
CA ARG A 525 0.81 -19.70 -12.21
C ARG A 525 1.34 -19.69 -13.65
N ARG A 526 1.01 -18.71 -14.45
CA ARG A 526 1.58 -18.60 -15.82
C ARG A 526 3.09 -18.36 -15.79
N HIS A 527 3.59 -17.72 -14.73
CA HIS A 527 5.01 -17.46 -14.50
C HIS A 527 5.69 -18.55 -13.65
N ASP A 528 4.91 -19.36 -12.93
CA ASP A 528 5.38 -20.47 -12.09
C ASP A 528 4.43 -21.67 -12.22
N PRO A 529 4.61 -22.51 -13.26
CA PRO A 529 3.74 -23.67 -13.56
C PRO A 529 3.73 -24.76 -12.48
N GLU A 530 4.69 -24.73 -11.54
CA GLU A 530 4.77 -25.68 -10.42
C GLU A 530 3.75 -25.40 -9.31
N LEU A 531 3.07 -24.27 -9.38
CA LEU A 531 2.01 -23.92 -8.44
C LEU A 531 0.78 -24.81 -8.65
N PRO A 532 -0.01 -25.08 -7.57
CA PRO A 532 -1.17 -25.96 -7.62
C PRO A 532 -2.22 -25.52 -8.63
N GLU A 533 -2.97 -26.49 -9.15
CA GLU A 533 -4.15 -26.19 -9.95
C GLU A 533 -5.18 -25.39 -9.19
N THR A 534 -6.05 -24.69 -9.90
CA THR A 534 -7.12 -23.89 -9.31
C THR A 534 -8.48 -24.35 -9.79
N ALA A 535 -9.48 -24.23 -8.92
CA ALA A 535 -10.87 -24.40 -9.28
C ALA A 535 -11.72 -23.28 -8.64
N TYR A 536 -12.76 -22.86 -9.33
CA TYR A 536 -13.74 -21.94 -8.76
C TYR A 536 -14.82 -22.74 -8.04
N LEU A 537 -14.95 -22.55 -6.75
CA LEU A 537 -15.86 -23.30 -5.88
C LEU A 537 -17.16 -22.53 -5.67
N LEU A 538 -18.24 -22.99 -6.24
CA LEU A 538 -19.57 -22.41 -6.03
C LEU A 538 -20.09 -22.76 -4.63
N ALA A 539 -19.54 -22.09 -3.61
CA ALA A 539 -19.92 -22.24 -2.21
C ALA A 539 -20.24 -20.88 -1.60
N SER A 540 -21.25 -20.85 -0.74
CA SER A 540 -21.59 -19.71 0.07
C SER A 540 -22.10 -20.16 1.44
N ARG A 541 -22.14 -19.27 2.43
CA ARG A 541 -22.72 -19.58 3.75
C ARG A 541 -24.13 -20.14 3.64
N LYS A 542 -24.95 -19.56 2.74
CA LYS A 542 -26.32 -20.01 2.51
C LYS A 542 -26.34 -21.43 1.94
N VAL A 543 -25.65 -21.67 0.84
CA VAL A 543 -25.59 -23.00 0.17
C VAL A 543 -25.14 -24.09 1.12
N CYS A 544 -24.02 -23.88 1.80
CA CYS A 544 -23.47 -24.91 2.70
C CYS A 544 -24.38 -25.20 3.91
N ARG A 545 -24.99 -24.15 4.50
CA ARG A 545 -25.90 -24.35 5.64
C ARG A 545 -27.20 -25.05 5.25
N SER A 546 -27.83 -24.64 4.13
CA SER A 546 -29.05 -25.27 3.69
C SER A 546 -28.84 -26.74 3.31
N ALA A 547 -27.68 -27.07 2.71
CA ALA A 547 -27.31 -28.46 2.45
C ALA A 547 -27.04 -29.28 3.73
N GLY A 548 -26.65 -28.61 4.83
CA GLY A 548 -26.39 -29.25 6.13
C GLY A 548 -27.64 -29.53 6.96
N VAL A 549 -28.84 -29.08 6.58
CA VAL A 549 -30.07 -29.29 7.36
C VAL A 549 -30.50 -30.76 7.36
N THR A 550 -30.59 -31.38 8.55
CA THR A 550 -30.99 -32.77 8.76
C THR A 550 -32.11 -32.93 9.78
N SER A 551 -32.39 -31.87 10.53
CA SER A 551 -33.35 -31.92 11.64
C SER A 551 -34.14 -30.61 11.76
N LEU A 552 -35.22 -30.64 12.55
CA LEU A 552 -35.96 -29.44 12.93
C LEU A 552 -35.08 -28.44 13.72
N GLU A 553 -34.14 -28.96 14.49
CA GLU A 553 -33.19 -28.15 15.27
C GLU A 553 -32.30 -27.33 14.31
N ASP A 554 -31.74 -27.95 13.26
CA ASP A 554 -30.95 -27.26 12.22
C ASP A 554 -31.77 -26.16 11.53
N MET A 555 -33.07 -26.41 11.26
CA MET A 555 -33.97 -25.41 10.68
C MET A 555 -34.13 -24.18 11.57
N LEU A 556 -34.26 -24.42 12.88
CA LEU A 556 -34.39 -23.38 13.90
C LEU A 556 -33.05 -22.64 14.10
N ASP A 557 -31.96 -23.37 14.06
CA ASP A 557 -30.62 -22.76 14.13
C ASP A 557 -30.33 -21.81 12.95
N ILE A 558 -30.74 -22.18 11.75
CA ILE A 558 -30.68 -21.27 10.57
C ILE A 558 -31.59 -20.05 10.81
N ALA A 559 -32.77 -20.26 11.40
CA ALA A 559 -33.68 -19.18 11.73
C ALA A 559 -33.10 -18.23 12.80
N ALA A 560 -32.35 -18.77 13.77
CA ALA A 560 -31.75 -18.01 14.86
C ALA A 560 -30.59 -17.09 14.44
N ILE A 561 -30.06 -17.19 13.20
CA ILE A 561 -28.99 -16.33 12.72
C ILE A 561 -29.52 -14.90 12.56
N ASP A 562 -28.69 -13.92 12.92
CA ASP A 562 -29.01 -12.49 12.81
C ASP A 562 -29.56 -12.12 11.45
N HIS A 563 -30.59 -11.30 11.44
CA HIS A 563 -31.25 -10.82 10.22
C HIS A 563 -31.87 -9.44 10.46
N TYR A 564 -32.10 -8.74 9.36
CA TYR A 564 -32.89 -7.50 9.37
C TYR A 564 -34.40 -7.82 9.38
N PRO A 565 -35.23 -6.89 9.88
CA PRO A 565 -36.67 -7.07 9.84
C PRO A 565 -37.19 -7.35 8.43
N MET A 566 -37.84 -8.49 8.23
CA MET A 566 -38.40 -8.87 6.92
C MET A 566 -39.72 -9.65 7.08
N PRO A 567 -40.60 -9.71 6.06
CA PRO A 567 -41.80 -10.55 6.08
C PRO A 567 -41.47 -12.03 6.28
N VAL A 568 -42.32 -12.76 6.99
CA VAL A 568 -42.20 -14.25 7.18
C VAL A 568 -42.03 -14.94 5.82
N ARG A 569 -42.81 -14.56 4.80
CA ARG A 569 -42.69 -15.08 3.43
C ARG A 569 -41.25 -14.99 2.92
N GLN A 570 -40.69 -13.82 2.95
CA GLN A 570 -39.33 -13.57 2.48
C GLN A 570 -38.29 -14.33 3.32
N PHE A 571 -38.50 -14.40 4.61
CA PHE A 571 -37.65 -15.16 5.53
C PHE A 571 -37.57 -16.63 5.15
N LEU A 572 -38.73 -17.29 4.94
CA LEU A 572 -38.83 -18.70 4.57
C LEU A 572 -38.18 -18.97 3.19
N GLN A 573 -38.38 -18.08 2.23
CA GLN A 573 -37.78 -18.19 0.89
C GLN A 573 -36.26 -18.03 0.89
N ILE A 574 -35.76 -17.00 1.60
CA ILE A 574 -34.34 -16.72 1.61
C ILE A 574 -33.56 -17.77 2.40
N ARG A 575 -34.08 -18.19 3.57
CA ARG A 575 -33.30 -18.99 4.52
C ARG A 575 -33.58 -20.49 4.47
N LEU A 576 -34.80 -20.88 4.08
CA LEU A 576 -35.26 -22.27 4.14
C LEU A 576 -35.68 -22.83 2.78
N LEU A 577 -35.28 -22.19 1.67
CA LEU A 577 -35.44 -22.61 0.30
C LEU A 577 -36.90 -22.84 -0.15
N LEU A 578 -37.90 -22.33 0.58
CA LEU A 578 -39.30 -22.50 0.22
C LEU A 578 -39.71 -21.60 -0.94
N THR A 579 -40.62 -22.09 -1.79
CA THR A 579 -41.23 -21.34 -2.88
C THR A 579 -42.62 -20.84 -2.49
N ASP A 580 -43.23 -19.97 -3.29
CA ASP A 580 -44.62 -19.55 -3.07
C ASP A 580 -45.60 -20.72 -3.13
N ALA A 581 -45.30 -21.75 -3.91
CA ALA A 581 -46.11 -22.96 -3.93
C ALA A 581 -46.09 -23.77 -2.64
N ASP A 582 -44.93 -23.78 -1.94
CA ASP A 582 -44.73 -24.50 -0.68
C ASP A 582 -45.46 -23.86 0.50
N ILE A 583 -45.59 -22.53 0.50
CA ILE A 583 -46.18 -21.76 1.60
C ILE A 583 -47.64 -21.34 1.36
N LYS A 584 -48.27 -21.80 0.21
CA LYS A 584 -49.66 -21.45 -0.15
C LYS A 584 -50.71 -21.83 0.89
N THR A 585 -50.43 -22.78 1.74
CA THR A 585 -51.34 -23.27 2.80
C THR A 585 -51.32 -22.44 4.07
N ILE A 586 -50.31 -21.57 4.20
CA ILE A 586 -50.14 -20.68 5.35
C ILE A 586 -50.99 -19.42 5.15
N ASP A 587 -51.68 -18.97 6.21
CA ASP A 587 -52.42 -17.73 6.19
C ASP A 587 -51.59 -16.56 5.69
N PRO A 588 -52.05 -15.84 4.63
CA PRO A 588 -51.36 -14.66 4.09
C PRO A 588 -51.06 -13.59 5.14
N ALA A 589 -51.88 -13.42 6.14
CA ALA A 589 -51.65 -12.46 7.25
C ALA A 589 -50.40 -12.86 8.09
N ARG A 590 -50.18 -14.14 8.34
CA ARG A 590 -48.97 -14.64 9.01
C ARG A 590 -47.74 -14.47 8.11
N LEU A 591 -47.88 -14.75 6.79
CA LEU A 591 -46.78 -14.62 5.83
C LEU A 591 -46.31 -13.19 5.62
N ASN A 592 -47.19 -12.21 5.72
CA ASN A 592 -46.90 -10.78 5.52
C ASN A 592 -46.43 -10.11 6.83
N ARG A 593 -46.54 -10.78 7.98
CA ARG A 593 -46.05 -10.28 9.24
C ARG A 593 -44.52 -10.13 9.23
N VAL A 594 -44.03 -9.03 9.77
CA VAL A 594 -42.59 -8.75 9.83
C VAL A 594 -41.96 -9.47 11.04
N VAL A 595 -40.97 -10.30 10.76
CA VAL A 595 -40.07 -10.89 11.75
C VAL A 595 -38.99 -9.88 12.11
N ARG A 596 -38.85 -9.58 13.40
CA ARG A 596 -37.83 -8.66 13.92
C ARG A 596 -36.69 -9.40 14.63
N ASP A 597 -36.99 -10.47 15.33
CA ASP A 597 -36.05 -11.38 15.97
C ASP A 597 -36.55 -12.79 15.83
N ALA A 598 -35.98 -13.54 14.91
CA ALA A 598 -36.41 -14.92 14.64
C ALA A 598 -36.09 -15.91 15.75
N ARG A 599 -35.13 -15.59 16.65
CA ARG A 599 -34.77 -16.44 17.80
C ARG A 599 -35.88 -16.57 18.78
N THR A 600 -36.67 -15.52 18.99
CA THR A 600 -37.72 -15.45 20.00
C THR A 600 -39.15 -15.51 19.41
N ASP A 601 -39.26 -15.53 18.08
CA ASP A 601 -40.54 -15.48 17.38
C ASP A 601 -41.28 -16.83 17.39
N ALA A 602 -42.09 -17.06 18.38
CA ALA A 602 -42.86 -18.30 18.57
C ALA A 602 -43.82 -18.64 17.42
N ASP A 603 -44.34 -17.64 16.70
CA ASP A 603 -45.19 -17.86 15.52
C ASP A 603 -44.40 -18.32 14.31
N LEU A 604 -43.26 -17.71 14.08
CA LEU A 604 -42.31 -18.18 13.05
C LEU A 604 -41.88 -19.64 13.32
N HIS A 605 -41.52 -19.96 14.56
CA HIS A 605 -41.14 -21.34 14.94
C HIS A 605 -42.29 -22.33 14.69
N ARG A 606 -43.55 -21.93 14.91
CA ARG A 606 -44.72 -22.77 14.56
C ARG A 606 -44.85 -22.97 13.05
N VAL A 607 -44.69 -21.91 12.25
CA VAL A 607 -44.72 -22.01 10.79
C VAL A 607 -43.60 -22.93 10.29
N ILE A 608 -42.39 -22.81 10.81
CA ILE A 608 -41.25 -23.67 10.44
C ILE A 608 -41.60 -25.13 10.81
N LYS A 609 -42.17 -25.39 11.98
CA LYS A 609 -42.59 -26.73 12.37
C LYS A 609 -43.71 -27.28 11.49
N GLU A 610 -44.71 -26.47 11.13
CA GLU A 610 -45.81 -26.84 10.21
C GLU A 610 -45.26 -27.24 8.83
N LEU A 611 -44.20 -26.58 8.35
CA LEU A 611 -43.59 -26.81 7.04
C LEU A 611 -42.36 -27.70 7.10
N SER A 612 -41.99 -28.26 8.23
CA SER A 612 -40.71 -28.96 8.46
C SER A 612 -40.44 -30.08 7.45
N SER A 613 -41.46 -30.87 7.09
CA SER A 613 -41.33 -31.93 6.06
C SER A 613 -41.02 -31.37 4.67
N THR A 614 -41.64 -30.24 4.31
CA THR A 614 -41.41 -29.58 3.03
C THR A 614 -40.01 -28.93 3.01
N ILE A 615 -39.59 -28.28 4.12
CA ILE A 615 -38.27 -27.72 4.28
C ILE A 615 -37.20 -28.80 4.14
N GLN A 616 -37.40 -29.95 4.85
CA GLN A 616 -36.47 -31.07 4.78
C GLN A 616 -36.31 -31.58 3.37
N GLN A 617 -37.40 -31.79 2.64
CA GLN A 617 -37.36 -32.28 1.27
C GLN A 617 -36.55 -31.28 0.37
N ARG A 618 -36.83 -30.00 0.48
CA ARG A 618 -36.07 -28.95 -0.25
C ARG A 618 -34.59 -28.97 0.05
N CYS A 619 -34.24 -29.16 1.30
CA CYS A 619 -32.85 -29.25 1.76
C CYS A 619 -32.18 -30.55 1.31
N ASP A 620 -32.90 -31.67 1.28
CA ASP A 620 -32.40 -32.96 0.80
C ASP A 620 -32.15 -32.94 -0.71
N ASP A 621 -33.10 -32.43 -1.50
CA ASP A 621 -32.94 -32.25 -2.96
C ASP A 621 -31.71 -31.33 -3.25
N HIS A 622 -31.56 -30.25 -2.52
CA HIS A 622 -30.41 -29.36 -2.62
C HIS A 622 -29.11 -30.06 -2.23
N ARG A 623 -29.10 -30.84 -1.15
CA ARG A 623 -27.91 -31.58 -0.69
C ARG A 623 -27.45 -32.57 -1.71
N GLU A 624 -28.37 -33.38 -2.29
CA GLU A 624 -28.07 -34.37 -3.32
C GLU A 624 -27.41 -33.70 -4.56
N ALA A 625 -28.00 -32.61 -5.02
CA ALA A 625 -27.47 -31.86 -6.13
C ALA A 625 -26.08 -31.25 -5.78
N TYR A 626 -25.92 -30.70 -4.57
CA TYR A 626 -24.67 -30.08 -4.17
C TYR A 626 -23.53 -31.10 -3.98
N ASP A 627 -23.81 -32.25 -3.41
CA ASP A 627 -22.87 -33.38 -3.30
C ASP A 627 -22.39 -33.86 -4.67
N ALA A 628 -23.30 -33.96 -5.64
CA ALA A 628 -22.94 -34.31 -7.01
C ALA A 628 -21.96 -33.28 -7.62
N TYR A 629 -22.23 -32.01 -7.42
CA TYR A 629 -21.33 -30.92 -7.85
C TYR A 629 -19.96 -30.99 -7.16
N LEU A 630 -19.89 -31.16 -5.82
CA LEU A 630 -18.63 -31.24 -5.09
C LEU A 630 -17.76 -32.41 -5.54
N ARG A 631 -18.36 -33.57 -5.85
CA ARG A 631 -17.65 -34.71 -6.45
C ARG A 631 -17.18 -34.41 -7.87
N GLN A 632 -18.02 -33.78 -8.69
CA GLN A 632 -17.66 -33.41 -10.05
C GLN A 632 -16.43 -32.52 -10.12
N ILE A 633 -16.30 -31.53 -9.20
CA ILE A 633 -15.13 -30.64 -9.14
C ILE A 633 -13.94 -31.27 -8.41
N GLY A 634 -14.09 -32.43 -7.77
CA GLY A 634 -13.05 -33.17 -7.07
C GLY A 634 -12.63 -32.57 -5.73
N LEU A 635 -13.53 -31.87 -5.03
CA LEU A 635 -13.22 -31.31 -3.69
C LEU A 635 -13.04 -32.41 -2.65
N ASP A 636 -13.54 -33.60 -2.91
CA ASP A 636 -13.37 -34.77 -2.08
C ASP A 636 -12.00 -35.47 -2.23
N GLN A 637 -11.11 -34.99 -3.09
CA GLN A 637 -9.78 -35.57 -3.28
C GLN A 637 -8.77 -35.07 -2.24
N HIS A 638 -7.65 -35.79 -2.10
CA HIS A 638 -6.55 -35.37 -1.20
C HIS A 638 -5.78 -34.17 -1.77
N GLY A 639 -5.20 -33.35 -0.88
CA GLY A 639 -4.38 -32.23 -1.26
C GLY A 639 -5.17 -30.97 -1.70
N ALA A 640 -6.43 -30.87 -1.27
CA ALA A 640 -7.31 -29.73 -1.52
C ALA A 640 -7.28 -28.73 -0.37
N ALA A 641 -7.32 -27.44 -0.68
CA ALA A 641 -7.57 -26.36 0.27
C ALA A 641 -8.58 -25.35 -0.30
N ILE A 642 -9.40 -24.77 0.58
CA ILE A 642 -10.34 -23.70 0.23
C ILE A 642 -9.64 -22.36 0.42
N VAL A 643 -9.74 -21.50 -0.60
CA VAL A 643 -9.31 -20.11 -0.55
C VAL A 643 -10.52 -19.20 -0.49
N ASP A 644 -10.56 -18.32 0.48
CA ASP A 644 -11.68 -17.39 0.67
C ASP A 644 -11.13 -16.04 1.19
N ILE A 645 -11.90 -14.96 1.01
CA ILE A 645 -11.55 -13.67 1.61
C ILE A 645 -11.55 -13.81 3.14
N GLY A 646 -12.45 -14.61 3.70
CA GLY A 646 -12.32 -15.06 5.06
C GLY A 646 -13.56 -14.93 5.93
N TYR A 647 -13.36 -14.59 7.01
CA TYR A 647 -13.38 -14.02 8.35
C TYR A 647 -13.46 -15.07 9.46
N ARG A 648 -14.48 -15.99 9.40
CA ARG A 648 -14.81 -16.98 10.47
C ARG A 648 -14.66 -18.41 10.02
N GLY A 649 -14.40 -18.69 8.74
CA GLY A 649 -14.24 -20.03 8.22
C GLY A 649 -15.52 -20.86 8.13
N THR A 650 -16.70 -20.25 8.09
CA THR A 650 -18.01 -20.95 8.08
C THR A 650 -18.15 -21.87 6.87
N VAL A 651 -17.69 -21.48 5.69
CA VAL A 651 -17.74 -22.30 4.47
C VAL A 651 -16.87 -23.54 4.64
N GLN A 652 -15.65 -23.39 5.12
CA GLN A 652 -14.73 -24.48 5.39
C GLN A 652 -15.35 -25.50 6.36
N HIS A 653 -15.90 -25.02 7.47
CA HIS A 653 -16.52 -25.88 8.47
C HIS A 653 -17.67 -26.71 7.87
N ASN A 654 -18.65 -26.05 7.26
CA ASN A 654 -19.84 -26.72 6.76
C ASN A 654 -19.50 -27.73 5.62
N LEU A 655 -18.52 -27.40 4.76
CA LEU A 655 -18.09 -28.35 3.73
C LEU A 655 -17.33 -29.53 4.30
N SER A 656 -16.52 -29.32 5.35
CA SER A 656 -15.83 -30.40 6.06
C SER A 656 -16.82 -31.37 6.72
N ASP A 657 -17.87 -30.85 7.33
CA ASP A 657 -18.93 -31.65 7.94
C ASP A 657 -19.71 -32.44 6.87
N MET A 658 -20.11 -31.79 5.77
CA MET A 658 -20.84 -32.45 4.68
C MET A 658 -20.02 -33.59 4.04
N LEU A 659 -18.73 -33.37 3.82
CA LEU A 659 -17.87 -34.38 3.19
C LEU A 659 -17.33 -35.41 4.19
N GLY A 660 -17.59 -35.27 5.47
CA GLY A 660 -17.11 -36.15 6.54
C GLY A 660 -15.59 -36.19 6.67
N LYS A 661 -14.90 -35.14 6.20
CA LYS A 661 -13.44 -35.04 6.25
C LYS A 661 -12.97 -33.58 6.42
N PRO A 662 -11.85 -33.37 7.12
CA PRO A 662 -11.31 -32.03 7.28
C PRO A 662 -10.76 -31.49 5.95
N ILE A 663 -11.11 -30.24 5.60
CA ILE A 663 -10.56 -29.50 4.50
C ILE A 663 -9.83 -28.28 5.07
N ASP A 664 -8.65 -27.97 4.59
CA ASP A 664 -7.86 -26.83 5.04
C ASP A 664 -8.38 -25.52 4.44
N GLY A 665 -8.28 -24.41 5.21
CA GLY A 665 -8.68 -23.08 4.78
C GLY A 665 -7.48 -22.12 4.62
N LEU A 666 -7.46 -21.35 3.54
CA LEU A 666 -6.49 -20.30 3.28
C LEU A 666 -7.22 -18.97 3.11
N TYR A 667 -7.03 -18.05 4.05
CA TYR A 667 -7.84 -16.83 4.14
C TYR A 667 -7.03 -15.57 3.86
N PHE A 668 -7.64 -14.64 3.13
CA PHE A 668 -7.07 -13.30 2.97
C PHE A 668 -7.05 -12.55 4.30
N VAL A 669 -8.17 -12.57 5.05
CA VAL A 669 -8.27 -11.98 6.38
C VAL A 669 -9.11 -12.85 7.32
N THR A 670 -8.71 -12.95 8.59
CA THR A 670 -9.51 -13.65 9.61
C THR A 670 -9.71 -12.79 10.84
N TRP A 671 -10.84 -13.03 11.51
CA TRP A 671 -11.17 -12.49 12.83
C TRP A 671 -10.94 -13.51 13.93
N PRO A 672 -10.84 -13.11 15.21
CA PRO A 672 -10.55 -14.04 16.32
C PRO A 672 -11.47 -15.25 16.39
N ALA A 673 -12.73 -15.11 15.97
CA ALA A 673 -13.71 -16.19 15.93
C ALA A 673 -13.32 -17.38 15.04
N VAL A 674 -12.39 -17.22 14.10
CA VAL A 674 -11.88 -18.34 13.25
C VAL A 674 -11.20 -19.41 14.09
N SER A 675 -10.66 -19.07 15.25
CA SER A 675 -10.00 -20.03 16.16
C SER A 675 -10.89 -21.19 16.58
N ALA A 676 -12.22 -21.03 16.52
CA ALA A 676 -13.18 -22.09 16.76
C ALA A 676 -13.03 -23.30 15.79
N LEU A 677 -12.44 -23.10 14.62
CA LEU A 677 -12.14 -24.20 13.69
C LEU A 677 -11.13 -25.20 14.27
N LEU A 678 -10.15 -24.71 15.02
CA LEU A 678 -9.11 -25.56 15.63
C LEU A 678 -9.70 -26.55 16.63
N SER A 679 -10.70 -26.14 17.42
CA SER A 679 -11.40 -27.04 18.35
C SER A 679 -12.20 -28.13 17.63
N LYS A 680 -12.49 -27.95 16.34
CA LYS A 680 -13.15 -28.92 15.45
C LYS A 680 -12.17 -29.74 14.63
N GLY A 681 -10.86 -29.64 14.90
CA GLY A 681 -9.82 -30.34 14.15
C GLY A 681 -9.55 -29.80 12.74
N LEU A 682 -10.05 -28.60 12.41
CA LEU A 682 -9.87 -27.97 11.11
C LEU A 682 -8.67 -27.02 11.11
N ARG A 683 -7.80 -27.13 10.13
CA ARG A 683 -6.62 -26.27 9.97
C ARG A 683 -6.95 -25.09 9.07
N TYR A 684 -6.38 -23.94 9.40
CA TYR A 684 -6.42 -22.76 8.53
C TYR A 684 -5.09 -22.00 8.57
N SER A 685 -4.86 -21.21 7.53
CA SER A 685 -3.81 -20.20 7.49
C SER A 685 -4.42 -18.87 7.06
N THR A 686 -3.88 -17.75 7.57
CA THR A 686 -4.36 -16.42 7.22
C THR A 686 -3.22 -15.56 6.72
N PHE A 687 -3.50 -14.73 5.71
CA PHE A 687 -2.57 -13.71 5.22
C PHE A 687 -2.56 -12.51 6.16
N ILE A 688 -3.74 -12.10 6.66
CA ILE A 688 -3.90 -11.01 7.63
C ILE A 688 -4.73 -11.50 8.80
N ALA A 689 -4.19 -11.44 10.01
CA ALA A 689 -4.95 -11.62 11.23
C ALA A 689 -5.44 -10.25 11.73
N SER A 690 -6.75 -10.01 11.66
CA SER A 690 -7.39 -8.81 12.17
C SER A 690 -7.80 -9.00 13.62
N GLY A 691 -7.67 -7.94 14.43
CA GLY A 691 -8.16 -7.94 15.83
C GLY A 691 -9.69 -7.97 15.94
N GLY A 692 -10.41 -7.75 14.84
CA GLY A 692 -11.87 -7.77 14.79
C GLY A 692 -12.53 -6.58 15.50
N THR A 693 -11.77 -5.54 15.86
CA THR A 693 -12.30 -4.33 16.52
C THR A 693 -12.81 -3.32 15.49
N PRO A 694 -13.79 -2.48 15.84
CA PRO A 694 -14.31 -1.46 14.91
C PRO A 694 -13.27 -0.47 14.38
N ASP A 695 -12.19 -0.25 15.12
CA ASP A 695 -11.09 0.65 14.74
C ASP A 695 -10.09 0.00 13.78
N ASP A 696 -10.16 -1.33 13.63
CA ASP A 696 -9.31 -2.06 12.70
C ASP A 696 -9.70 -1.70 11.25
N PRO A 697 -8.76 -1.19 10.43
CA PRO A 697 -9.06 -0.86 9.02
C PRO A 697 -9.64 -2.02 8.23
N MET A 698 -9.25 -3.26 8.55
CA MET A 698 -9.79 -4.46 7.89
C MET A 698 -11.27 -4.68 8.21
N VAL A 699 -11.72 -4.32 9.40
CA VAL A 699 -13.15 -4.37 9.78
C VAL A 699 -13.89 -3.19 9.17
N ARG A 700 -13.31 -2.00 9.24
CA ARG A 700 -13.93 -0.76 8.75
C ARG A 700 -14.23 -0.80 7.25
N TYR A 701 -13.31 -1.35 6.44
CA TYR A 701 -13.41 -1.37 4.98
C TYR A 701 -13.74 -2.76 4.40
N VAL A 702 -14.17 -3.70 5.24
CA VAL A 702 -14.42 -5.08 4.82
C VAL A 702 -15.42 -5.19 3.66
N GLN A 703 -16.52 -4.44 3.72
CA GLN A 703 -17.53 -4.45 2.67
C GLN A 703 -17.00 -3.91 1.34
N LEU A 704 -16.15 -2.90 1.40
CA LEU A 704 -15.51 -2.33 0.21
C LEU A 704 -14.48 -3.31 -0.38
N LEU A 705 -13.73 -3.99 0.48
CA LEU A 705 -12.79 -5.02 0.05
C LEU A 705 -13.52 -6.20 -0.62
N GLU A 706 -14.60 -6.71 -0.02
CA GLU A 706 -15.48 -7.72 -0.63
C GLU A 706 -15.99 -7.25 -1.99
N LEU A 707 -16.54 -6.05 -2.07
CA LEU A 707 -17.04 -5.49 -3.33
C LEU A 707 -15.98 -5.49 -4.42
N LEU A 708 -14.76 -5.03 -4.09
CA LEU A 708 -13.68 -4.94 -5.09
C LEU A 708 -13.16 -6.31 -5.52
N MET A 709 -13.25 -7.34 -4.69
CA MET A 709 -12.77 -8.69 -4.98
C MET A 709 -13.86 -9.65 -5.48
N SER A 710 -15.14 -9.32 -5.32
CA SER A 710 -16.26 -10.19 -5.66
C SER A 710 -16.49 -10.28 -7.18
N ALA A 711 -16.94 -11.46 -7.64
CA ALA A 711 -17.42 -11.67 -8.99
C ALA A 711 -18.65 -10.77 -9.32
N THR A 712 -18.88 -10.56 -10.61
CA THR A 712 -20.02 -9.77 -11.09
C THR A 712 -21.30 -10.58 -11.30
N HIS A 713 -21.26 -11.89 -11.14
CA HIS A 713 -22.44 -12.74 -11.17
C HIS A 713 -23.23 -12.66 -9.85
N GLY A 714 -24.51 -13.01 -9.90
CA GLY A 714 -25.39 -13.03 -8.73
C GLY A 714 -24.97 -14.07 -7.68
N SER A 715 -25.56 -13.98 -6.51
CA SER A 715 -25.36 -14.96 -5.44
C SER A 715 -26.03 -16.29 -5.77
N ILE A 716 -25.47 -17.39 -5.23
CA ILE A 716 -26.02 -18.72 -5.41
C ILE A 716 -27.13 -18.91 -4.38
N SER A 717 -28.33 -19.24 -4.87
CA SER A 717 -29.47 -19.59 -3.99
C SER A 717 -29.34 -21.00 -3.43
N HIS A 718 -29.24 -21.97 -4.32
CA HIS A 718 -29.13 -23.41 -4.01
C HIS A 718 -28.64 -24.17 -5.24
N PHE A 719 -28.47 -25.48 -5.13
CA PHE A 719 -28.22 -26.39 -6.25
C PHE A 719 -29.46 -27.22 -6.57
N ALA A 720 -29.63 -27.55 -7.82
CA ALA A 720 -30.72 -28.42 -8.29
C ALA A 720 -30.23 -29.35 -9.41
N MET A 721 -30.86 -30.50 -9.55
CA MET A 721 -30.68 -31.38 -10.71
C MET A 721 -31.51 -30.88 -11.89
N ASP A 722 -30.93 -30.87 -13.08
CA ASP A 722 -31.65 -30.59 -14.30
C ASP A 722 -32.42 -31.82 -14.81
N ALA A 723 -33.15 -31.67 -15.90
CA ALA A 723 -33.92 -32.76 -16.50
C ALA A 723 -33.05 -33.96 -17.00
N ASN A 724 -31.73 -33.75 -17.15
CA ASN A 724 -30.77 -34.77 -17.56
C ASN A 724 -30.03 -35.38 -16.38
N GLY A 725 -30.37 -34.99 -15.12
CA GLY A 725 -29.69 -35.43 -13.91
C GLY A 725 -28.32 -34.77 -13.69
N GLN A 726 -28.05 -33.63 -14.32
CA GLN A 726 -26.85 -32.88 -14.08
C GLN A 726 -27.10 -31.83 -12.98
N SER A 727 -26.16 -31.74 -12.03
CA SER A 727 -26.21 -30.75 -10.96
C SER A 727 -25.78 -29.38 -11.48
N GLY A 728 -26.54 -28.34 -11.10
CA GLY A 728 -26.22 -26.96 -11.44
C GLY A 728 -26.66 -25.96 -10.35
N PRO A 729 -26.00 -24.78 -10.29
CA PRO A 729 -26.39 -23.73 -9.36
C PRO A 729 -27.65 -23.00 -9.85
N VAL A 730 -28.55 -22.70 -8.95
CA VAL A 730 -29.63 -21.73 -9.15
C VAL A 730 -29.15 -20.38 -8.67
N MET A 731 -28.94 -19.47 -9.60
CA MET A 731 -28.43 -18.14 -9.35
C MET A 731 -29.54 -17.15 -9.05
N LEU A 732 -29.29 -16.23 -8.13
CA LEU A 732 -30.11 -15.02 -7.95
C LEU A 732 -29.72 -13.97 -8.98
N GLU A 733 -30.68 -13.17 -9.41
CA GLU A 733 -30.38 -12.03 -10.26
C GLU A 733 -29.48 -11.03 -9.50
N THR A 734 -28.65 -10.33 -10.24
CA THR A 734 -27.80 -9.28 -9.68
C THR A 734 -28.37 -7.90 -10.04
N ASP A 735 -28.57 -7.07 -9.01
CA ASP A 735 -29.02 -5.69 -9.15
C ASP A 735 -27.88 -4.69 -9.35
N THR A 736 -26.66 -5.17 -9.63
CA THR A 736 -25.51 -4.28 -9.84
C THR A 736 -25.77 -3.37 -11.04
N HIS A 737 -25.84 -2.08 -10.79
CA HIS A 737 -26.04 -1.06 -11.83
C HIS A 737 -24.97 -1.18 -12.94
N PRO A 738 -25.33 -1.10 -14.22
CA PRO A 738 -24.39 -1.28 -15.34
C PRO A 738 -23.12 -0.41 -15.24
N GLN A 739 -23.28 0.85 -14.84
CA GLN A 739 -22.15 1.78 -14.66
C GLN A 739 -21.20 1.32 -13.55
N ALA A 740 -21.73 0.89 -12.40
CA ALA A 740 -20.92 0.38 -11.29
C ALA A 740 -20.18 -0.90 -11.69
N ARG A 741 -20.83 -1.80 -12.43
CA ARG A 741 -20.21 -3.00 -12.99
C ARG A 741 -19.07 -2.67 -13.94
N HIS A 742 -19.26 -1.68 -14.81
CA HIS A 742 -18.20 -1.22 -15.72
C HIS A 742 -17.01 -0.67 -14.94
N THR A 743 -17.25 0.18 -13.96
CA THR A 743 -16.20 0.77 -13.11
C THR A 743 -15.45 -0.30 -12.32
N LEU A 744 -16.16 -1.25 -11.71
CA LEU A 744 -15.54 -2.37 -10.97
C LEU A 744 -14.67 -3.22 -11.90
N ASN A 745 -15.15 -3.57 -13.10
CA ASN A 745 -14.38 -4.35 -14.05
C ASN A 745 -13.11 -3.59 -14.52
N ALA A 746 -13.20 -2.26 -14.69
CA ALA A 746 -12.05 -1.45 -15.03
C ALA A 746 -11.02 -1.41 -13.90
N LEU A 747 -11.43 -1.23 -12.64
CA LEU A 747 -10.55 -1.28 -11.47
C LEU A 747 -9.80 -2.62 -11.38
N ARG A 748 -10.55 -3.72 -11.45
CA ARG A 748 -10.01 -5.10 -11.34
C ARG A 748 -9.10 -5.44 -12.51
N GLY A 749 -9.51 -5.05 -13.75
CA GLY A 749 -8.68 -5.21 -14.92
C GLY A 749 -7.34 -4.47 -14.79
N GLY A 750 -7.36 -3.25 -14.26
CA GLY A 750 -6.14 -2.48 -14.00
C GLY A 750 -5.21 -3.16 -12.98
N ALA A 751 -5.77 -3.78 -11.94
CA ALA A 751 -4.99 -4.54 -10.96
C ALA A 751 -4.30 -5.78 -11.57
N LEU A 752 -5.04 -6.56 -12.37
CA LEU A 752 -4.49 -7.75 -13.02
C LEU A 752 -3.45 -7.40 -14.09
N GLU A 753 -3.70 -6.36 -14.87
CA GLU A 753 -2.71 -5.84 -15.83
C GLU A 753 -1.43 -5.39 -15.14
N PHE A 754 -1.56 -4.70 -14.02
CA PHE A 754 -0.40 -4.31 -13.22
C PHE A 754 0.39 -5.53 -12.74
N MET A 755 -0.28 -6.56 -12.23
CA MET A 755 0.39 -7.79 -11.79
C MET A 755 1.14 -8.46 -12.94
N ASP A 756 0.52 -8.55 -14.12
CA ASP A 756 1.14 -9.12 -15.31
C ASP A 756 2.39 -8.34 -15.76
N ASP A 757 2.32 -7.01 -15.71
CA ASP A 757 3.45 -6.15 -16.03
C ASP A 757 4.60 -6.30 -15.03
N VAL A 758 4.31 -6.37 -13.73
CA VAL A 758 5.31 -6.59 -12.68
C VAL A 758 5.99 -7.95 -12.87
N LEU A 759 5.21 -9.01 -13.07
CA LEU A 759 5.73 -10.37 -13.24
C LEU A 759 6.53 -10.54 -14.54
N ARG A 760 6.16 -9.84 -15.62
CA ARG A 760 6.95 -9.80 -16.86
C ARG A 760 8.23 -9.01 -16.70
N SER A 761 8.18 -7.85 -16.04
CA SER A 761 9.37 -7.01 -15.84
C SER A 761 10.34 -7.59 -14.83
N CYS A 762 9.87 -8.39 -13.90
CA CYS A 762 10.68 -9.03 -12.88
C CYS A 762 10.16 -10.43 -12.55
N PRO A 763 10.51 -11.46 -13.38
CA PRO A 763 10.10 -12.86 -13.14
C PRO A 763 10.54 -13.41 -11.78
N ALA A 764 11.60 -12.86 -11.18
CA ALA A 764 12.05 -13.23 -9.84
C ALA A 764 10.97 -13.03 -8.76
N LEU A 765 10.05 -12.08 -8.97
CA LEU A 765 8.89 -11.89 -8.08
C LEU A 765 7.83 -12.99 -8.22
N ALA A 766 7.84 -13.79 -9.27
CA ALA A 766 6.97 -14.97 -9.37
C ALA A 766 7.46 -16.10 -8.44
N ALA A 767 8.76 -16.20 -8.20
CA ALA A 767 9.30 -17.18 -7.27
C ALA A 767 8.79 -16.90 -5.85
N ALA A 768 8.27 -17.93 -5.20
CA ALA A 768 7.54 -17.83 -3.92
C ALA A 768 8.36 -17.32 -2.73
N ASP A 769 9.67 -17.10 -2.88
CA ASP A 769 10.57 -16.73 -1.80
C ASP A 769 10.67 -15.22 -1.56
N SER A 770 10.07 -14.38 -2.40
CA SER A 770 10.03 -12.92 -2.16
C SER A 770 8.93 -12.59 -1.14
N PRO A 771 9.26 -12.06 0.05
CA PRO A 771 8.29 -11.85 1.11
C PRO A 771 7.54 -10.52 0.90
N ILE A 772 6.61 -10.46 -0.06
CA ILE A 772 5.65 -9.37 -0.07
C ILE A 772 4.66 -9.66 1.05
N GLY A 773 4.64 -8.82 2.08
CA GLY A 773 3.79 -8.96 3.25
C GLY A 773 2.52 -8.11 3.19
N SER A 774 1.84 -8.00 4.33
CA SER A 774 0.64 -7.16 4.50
C SER A 774 0.87 -5.66 4.21
N GLU A 775 2.12 -5.21 4.18
CA GLU A 775 2.48 -3.84 3.76
C GLU A 775 1.97 -3.48 2.35
N ALA A 776 1.77 -4.48 1.48
CA ALA A 776 1.17 -4.31 0.16
C ALA A 776 -0.25 -3.71 0.20
N LEU A 777 -0.91 -3.75 1.37
CA LEU A 777 -2.21 -3.11 1.58
C LEU A 777 -2.14 -1.60 1.82
N ALA A 778 -0.96 -1.02 1.96
CA ALA A 778 -0.83 0.42 2.24
C ALA A 778 -1.52 1.28 1.16
N THR A 779 -1.32 0.95 -0.12
CA THR A 779 -1.99 1.65 -1.23
C THR A 779 -3.50 1.38 -1.28
N THR A 780 -3.94 0.19 -0.87
CA THR A 780 -5.37 -0.16 -0.73
C THR A 780 -6.04 0.73 0.31
N PHE A 781 -5.42 0.90 1.47
CA PHE A 781 -5.96 1.76 2.52
C PHE A 781 -5.89 3.24 2.16
N GLU A 782 -4.83 3.70 1.48
CA GLU A 782 -4.81 5.07 0.93
C GLU A 782 -6.00 5.31 0.00
N PHE A 783 -6.29 4.37 -0.89
CA PHE A 783 -7.44 4.46 -1.78
C PHE A 783 -8.77 4.49 -1.02
N PHE A 784 -8.93 3.68 0.03
CA PHE A 784 -10.16 3.67 0.83
C PHE A 784 -10.36 4.96 1.63
N MET A 785 -9.29 5.53 2.15
CA MET A 785 -9.33 6.75 2.96
C MET A 785 -9.43 8.03 2.13
N ALA A 786 -8.87 8.04 0.93
CA ALA A 786 -8.82 9.20 0.05
C ALA A 786 -9.18 8.82 -1.41
N PRO A 787 -10.41 8.33 -1.65
CA PRO A 787 -10.78 7.85 -2.96
C PRO A 787 -10.87 8.97 -4.00
N PRO A 788 -10.44 8.71 -5.24
CA PRO A 788 -10.62 9.65 -6.34
C PRO A 788 -12.11 9.81 -6.69
N ALA A 789 -12.58 11.05 -6.81
CA ALA A 789 -13.99 11.35 -7.10
C ALA A 789 -14.50 10.66 -8.38
N ILE A 790 -13.66 10.51 -9.39
CA ILE A 790 -13.99 9.84 -10.65
C ILE A 790 -14.37 8.37 -10.45
N VAL A 791 -13.70 7.65 -9.54
CA VAL A 791 -14.02 6.26 -9.19
C VAL A 791 -15.32 6.22 -8.39
N VAL A 792 -15.44 7.11 -7.40
CA VAL A 792 -16.62 7.16 -6.55
C VAL A 792 -17.88 7.47 -7.36
N LYS A 793 -17.81 8.38 -8.33
CA LYS A 793 -18.91 8.66 -9.26
C LYS A 793 -19.34 7.41 -10.05
N GLY A 794 -18.37 6.63 -10.50
CA GLY A 794 -18.64 5.39 -11.23
C GLY A 794 -19.29 4.29 -10.37
N LEU A 795 -19.16 4.38 -9.04
CA LEU A 795 -19.71 3.44 -8.06
C LEU A 795 -20.94 3.98 -7.31
N ALA A 796 -21.38 5.21 -7.60
CA ALA A 796 -22.38 5.91 -6.78
C ALA A 796 -23.74 5.18 -6.71
N ASP A 797 -24.13 4.46 -7.78
CA ASP A 797 -25.40 3.75 -7.86
C ASP A 797 -25.29 2.28 -7.42
N HIS A 798 -24.15 1.89 -6.84
CA HIS A 798 -24.00 0.53 -6.35
C HIS A 798 -24.67 0.36 -4.98
N MET A 799 -25.51 -0.68 -4.90
CA MET A 799 -26.10 -1.14 -3.65
C MET A 799 -25.36 -2.38 -3.17
N PHE A 800 -24.90 -2.34 -1.93
CA PHE A 800 -24.34 -3.50 -1.26
C PHE A 800 -25.47 -4.32 -0.66
N GLU A 801 -25.57 -5.59 -1.04
CA GLU A 801 -26.60 -6.50 -0.57
C GLU A 801 -26.02 -7.54 0.39
N ASP A 802 -26.48 -7.55 1.62
CA ASP A 802 -26.39 -8.73 2.48
C ASP A 802 -27.63 -9.61 2.28
N LEU A 803 -27.57 -10.46 1.25
CA LEU A 803 -28.71 -11.33 0.89
C LEU A 803 -29.10 -12.29 2.02
N PHE A 804 -28.18 -12.65 2.89
CA PHE A 804 -28.47 -13.53 4.01
C PHE A 804 -29.06 -12.76 5.20
N GLY A 805 -28.61 -11.52 5.42
CA GLY A 805 -29.18 -10.59 6.40
C GLY A 805 -30.48 -9.94 5.96
N GLY A 806 -30.71 -9.84 4.64
CA GLY A 806 -31.90 -9.20 4.06
C GLY A 806 -31.80 -7.67 4.03
N GLU A 807 -30.61 -7.08 4.10
CA GLU A 807 -30.39 -5.63 4.02
C GLU A 807 -29.70 -5.24 2.72
N THR A 808 -30.14 -4.11 2.17
CA THR A 808 -29.51 -3.43 1.05
C THR A 808 -29.06 -2.05 1.50
N ARG A 809 -27.78 -1.71 1.31
CA ARG A 809 -27.19 -0.41 1.66
C ARG A 809 -26.52 0.22 0.47
N ALA A 810 -26.66 1.53 0.32
CA ALA A 810 -25.92 2.28 -0.68
C ALA A 810 -24.43 2.29 -0.32
N LEU A 811 -23.57 2.00 -1.31
CA LEU A 811 -22.13 2.10 -1.14
C LEU A 811 -21.75 3.55 -0.81
N VAL A 812 -22.21 4.49 -1.62
CA VAL A 812 -22.10 5.95 -1.39
C VAL A 812 -23.44 6.60 -1.66
N ILE A 813 -23.71 7.75 -1.05
CA ILE A 813 -24.96 8.47 -1.23
C ILE A 813 -24.68 9.80 -1.93
N ALA A 814 -25.29 9.98 -3.12
CA ALA A 814 -25.23 11.24 -3.85
C ALA A 814 -26.05 12.32 -3.13
N LYS A 815 -25.55 13.57 -3.15
CA LYS A 815 -26.13 14.70 -2.42
C LYS A 815 -27.61 14.96 -2.73
N GLY A 816 -28.06 14.75 -3.96
CA GLY A 816 -29.45 14.96 -4.38
C GLY A 816 -30.46 13.95 -3.84
N GLN A 817 -30.01 12.84 -3.23
CA GLN A 817 -30.85 11.75 -2.72
C GLN A 817 -31.20 11.90 -1.24
N ALA A 818 -30.58 12.84 -0.51
CA ALA A 818 -30.71 12.95 0.92
C ALA A 818 -31.33 14.29 1.36
N SER A 819 -32.49 14.24 2.01
CA SER A 819 -33.11 15.40 2.70
C SER A 819 -32.35 15.77 3.98
N ASP A 820 -31.59 14.84 4.55
CA ASP A 820 -30.77 15.00 5.74
C ASP A 820 -29.37 14.41 5.49
N MET A 821 -28.36 15.26 5.35
CA MET A 821 -26.98 14.87 5.07
C MET A 821 -26.39 13.97 6.17
N THR A 822 -26.81 14.17 7.43
CA THR A 822 -26.33 13.38 8.57
C THR A 822 -26.79 11.93 8.45
N LYS A 823 -28.08 11.71 8.12
CA LYS A 823 -28.64 10.38 7.91
C LYS A 823 -28.04 9.71 6.68
N ALA A 824 -27.85 10.47 5.59
CA ALA A 824 -27.23 9.99 4.38
C ALA A 824 -25.80 9.50 4.65
N PHE A 825 -25.00 10.29 5.34
CA PHE A 825 -23.63 9.91 5.69
C PHE A 825 -23.60 8.68 6.60
N ALA A 826 -24.47 8.61 7.61
CA ALA A 826 -24.58 7.47 8.50
C ALA A 826 -25.02 6.20 7.76
N GLY A 827 -25.89 6.30 6.75
CA GLY A 827 -26.37 5.19 5.94
C GLY A 827 -25.41 4.70 4.84
N SER A 828 -24.34 5.44 4.56
CA SER A 828 -23.35 5.05 3.55
C SER A 828 -22.39 3.97 4.06
N CYS A 829 -22.13 2.95 3.25
CA CYS A 829 -21.10 1.94 3.54
C CYS A 829 -19.67 2.51 3.42
N TRP A 830 -19.46 3.45 2.50
CA TRP A 830 -18.16 4.11 2.27
C TRP A 830 -18.25 5.60 2.55
N LYS A 831 -17.95 5.99 3.77
CA LYS A 831 -18.08 7.38 4.25
C LYS A 831 -17.12 8.33 3.52
N GLU A 832 -15.88 7.93 3.37
CA GLU A 832 -14.85 8.70 2.66
C GLU A 832 -15.20 8.87 1.18
N GLY A 833 -15.77 7.84 0.54
CA GLY A 833 -16.29 7.93 -0.82
C GLY A 833 -17.45 8.93 -0.92
N THR A 834 -18.39 8.88 0.00
CA THR A 834 -19.51 9.86 0.05
C THR A 834 -19.00 11.29 0.20
N LEU A 835 -17.99 11.52 1.06
CA LEU A 835 -17.36 12.83 1.22
C LEU A 835 -16.63 13.28 -0.05
N ALA A 836 -15.90 12.38 -0.72
CA ALA A 836 -15.22 12.69 -1.98
C ALA A 836 -16.21 13.09 -3.07
N LEU A 837 -17.35 12.38 -3.19
CA LEU A 837 -18.42 12.71 -4.12
C LEU A 837 -19.06 14.07 -3.83
N TRP A 838 -19.28 14.38 -2.56
CA TRP A 838 -19.89 15.67 -2.15
C TRP A 838 -18.95 16.84 -2.39
N ARG A 839 -17.65 16.69 -2.13
CA ARG A 839 -16.63 17.71 -2.36
C ARG A 839 -16.44 18.04 -3.83
N ASP A 840 -16.47 17.05 -4.70
CA ASP A 840 -16.34 17.26 -6.15
C ASP A 840 -17.52 18.08 -6.72
N ASN A 841 -18.68 18.09 -6.04
CA ASN A 841 -19.85 18.88 -6.38
C ASN A 841 -19.88 20.28 -5.70
N GLU A 842 -18.79 20.74 -5.08
CA GLU A 842 -18.73 21.98 -4.28
C GLU A 842 -19.07 23.27 -5.04
N ASN A 843 -18.96 23.28 -6.36
CA ASN A 843 -19.43 24.43 -7.17
C ASN A 843 -20.95 24.65 -7.08
N ALA A 844 -21.71 23.72 -6.48
CA ALA A 844 -23.16 23.77 -6.27
C ALA A 844 -23.54 24.04 -4.79
N LEU A 845 -22.58 24.16 -3.86
CA LEU A 845 -22.85 24.35 -2.43
C LEU A 845 -23.01 25.81 -2.06
N SER A 846 -24.12 26.14 -1.35
CA SER A 846 -24.27 27.43 -0.68
C SER A 846 -23.23 27.63 0.43
N GLY A 847 -22.85 28.86 0.78
CA GLY A 847 -21.86 29.18 1.81
C GLY A 847 -22.09 28.50 3.17
N GLU A 848 -23.36 28.30 3.57
CA GLU A 848 -23.77 27.60 4.79
C GLU A 848 -23.43 26.08 4.73
N ALA A 849 -23.59 25.46 3.57
CA ALA A 849 -23.26 24.04 3.39
C ALA A 849 -21.74 23.80 3.36
N ARG A 850 -20.94 24.77 2.88
CA ARG A 850 -19.47 24.75 2.96
C ARG A 850 -18.96 24.78 4.40
N GLY A 851 -19.52 25.65 5.25
CA GLY A 851 -19.19 25.71 6.68
C GLY A 851 -19.46 24.37 7.37
N ARG A 852 -20.61 23.77 7.09
CA ARG A 852 -21.00 22.46 7.68
C ARG A 852 -20.13 21.29 7.21
N LEU A 853 -19.60 21.30 5.99
CA LEU A 853 -18.67 20.28 5.47
C LEU A 853 -17.30 20.37 6.14
N ASN A 854 -16.83 21.56 6.44
CA ASN A 854 -15.57 21.78 7.15
C ASN A 854 -15.68 21.47 8.65
N ASP A 855 -16.88 21.64 9.24
CA ASP A 855 -17.17 21.36 10.65
C ASP A 855 -17.61 19.89 10.91
N THR A 856 -17.91 19.14 9.87
CA THR A 856 -18.54 17.81 9.95
C THR A 856 -17.65 16.69 10.53
N PRO A 857 -16.33 16.70 10.40
CA PRO A 857 -15.50 15.62 10.96
C PRO A 857 -15.68 15.41 12.46
N ASP A 858 -15.85 16.48 13.22
CA ASP A 858 -15.84 16.40 14.69
C ASP A 858 -17.20 16.01 15.30
N ARG A 859 -18.29 16.16 14.56
CA ARG A 859 -19.65 15.81 15.05
C ARG A 859 -20.09 14.37 14.77
N PHE A 860 -19.43 13.67 13.85
CA PHE A 860 -19.84 12.32 13.45
C PHE A 860 -19.19 11.20 14.26
N GLU A 861 -18.14 11.47 15.03
CA GLU A 861 -17.54 10.48 15.95
C GLU A 861 -18.48 10.10 17.11
N GLY A 862 -19.43 10.96 17.45
CA GLY A 862 -20.41 10.71 18.53
C GLY A 862 -21.61 9.84 18.13
N ILE A 863 -21.81 9.50 16.86
CA ILE A 863 -22.99 8.73 16.37
C ILE A 863 -22.71 7.22 16.22
N THR A 864 -21.47 6.80 16.35
CA THR A 864 -21.06 5.38 16.28
C THR A 864 -21.53 4.53 17.49
N THR A 865 -22.23 5.11 18.46
CA THR A 865 -22.65 4.41 19.69
C THR A 865 -24.13 4.07 19.78
N VAL A 866 -24.89 4.14 18.69
CA VAL A 866 -26.29 3.70 18.68
C VAL A 866 -26.51 2.63 17.61
N SER A 867 -25.90 1.51 17.76
CA SER A 867 -26.44 0.17 17.43
C SER A 867 -25.61 -0.87 18.18
N GLY A 868 -25.93 -1.03 19.46
CA GLY A 868 -25.53 -2.18 20.22
C GLY A 868 -26.21 -3.43 19.66
N ALA A 869 -25.77 -3.91 18.52
CA ALA A 869 -25.92 -5.29 18.12
C ALA A 869 -24.57 -5.95 18.41
N THR A 870 -24.48 -6.57 19.55
CA THR A 870 -23.40 -7.48 19.94
C THR A 870 -23.19 -8.48 18.82
N LEU A 871 -22.10 -8.32 18.04
CA LEU A 871 -21.62 -9.34 17.14
C LEU A 871 -21.04 -10.47 18.01
N ALA A 872 -21.88 -11.42 18.41
CA ALA A 872 -21.47 -12.70 18.98
C ALA A 872 -21.19 -13.71 17.85
#